data_de496fa3c216165458b4578de9d2a8b4
#
_entry.id   de496fa3c216165458b4578de9d2a8b4
#
_cell.length_a   1.000
_cell.length_b   1.000
_cell.length_c   1.000
_cell.angle_alpha   90.00
_cell.angle_beta   90.00
_cell.angle_gamma   90.00
#
_symmetry.space_group_name_H-M   'P 1'
#
loop_
_entity.id
_entity.type
_entity.pdbx_description
1 polymer ?
#
loop_
_entity_poly.entity_id
_entity_poly.type
_entity_poly.pdbx_seq_one_letter_code
_entity_poly.pdbx_strand_id
1 'polypeptide(L)'
;MTRFAKTLLTSSVALGALAATSPALAQATGDTAEEGGENAIIVTARRQSESLNEVPASVTVFTESTLRAAGIEKADDFAQLTPGVTIVTGTAEAGDTQINIRGINGARDAESSVALVVDGILKTNTAQLNQQQGTLRQIEILKGPQGALYGRNAAAGAIVIQTARPGDSLEGRVLVSAAEDNTYTANGYIATPVGDSAGLVVSGSYFHTDGFFFNRFLNDNVVDNQEVWSIDGRFVADIGPNTELDLKARYAKLDGASINFNASFHLPNFAGVDPDFFEDVNEHPFDYFSNIRPVNEQETVEFSALVRHDFEAMTLTAWGLYSDVDQLLIADGTSADFARFTFPAATPDSFAASISCFATTAELTGFPINSPTFIGNTPVPFIFDPVDGSTFGAYSPTTCDGTQLQIRNQRDFSAEVRLASNTDDSLQWQVGAYFLRIDRETGVSIGADLGQGVSRELFNPAGSFNPTSLLANDDFSTNVYAAFASIDWEVNDRFSVSVAGRYDIEDRSVSSLVPAAFDPFTGGPINPGQPVVNGVVQTLPDQSETFRQFQPKISLTYEVSDDMNVYANWGIGFKSGGFNNQGSAAIVDQNFNQFIGTNVLINDQFRKETSSAFEAGIKGSALNGAITFDLAAYHTTVDDMQFFEFFVGPFGLLRVVSNIDEVELYGAELNLTAEIVDGWTIYGSANVTESEIKANASRPITVGNESPYTADYTINVGTQFDLPVGDTIDFIARADYRITGPTWFHTVQDDPSPTLFSGLLPGSALMLPAAVGDADYSVTQRDEFGVLDVRIGLEIDDRFTVIAFAENLTDESYLNEVIPAIEFGGSFLSPGGLRRFGVEVAYDF
;
A
#
# COMPACT_ATOMS: atom_id res chain seq x y z
N MET A 1 23.39 -9.74 -21.74
CA MET A 1 23.14 -10.36 -23.08
C MET A 1 22.06 -9.57 -23.77
N THR A 2 22.41 -8.49 -24.34
CA THR A 2 21.58 -7.45 -24.94
C THR A 2 21.59 -7.60 -26.46
N ARG A 3 20.42 -7.47 -27.09
CA ARG A 3 20.13 -7.44 -28.54
C ARG A 3 19.44 -8.67 -29.15
N PHE A 4 18.31 -9.13 -28.57
CA PHE A 4 17.44 -10.06 -29.32
C PHE A 4 15.92 -9.79 -29.15
N ALA A 5 15.52 -8.77 -28.39
CA ALA A 5 14.09 -8.47 -28.12
C ALA A 5 13.47 -7.31 -28.93
N LYS A 6 14.20 -6.67 -29.86
CA LYS A 6 13.67 -5.50 -30.60
C LYS A 6 13.26 -5.77 -32.05
N THR A 7 13.10 -7.02 -32.49
CA THR A 7 12.81 -7.32 -33.92
C THR A 7 11.57 -8.21 -34.12
N LEU A 8 10.64 -8.27 -33.19
CA LEU A 8 9.47 -9.17 -33.32
C LEU A 8 8.11 -8.47 -33.15
N LEU A 9 8.03 -7.17 -33.27
CA LEU A 9 6.76 -6.40 -33.16
C LEU A 9 6.40 -5.60 -34.42
N THR A 10 6.86 -6.03 -35.60
CA THR A 10 6.33 -5.54 -36.87
C THR A 10 6.02 -6.73 -37.76
N SER A 11 4.91 -7.42 -37.47
CA SER A 11 4.31 -8.34 -38.42
C SER A 11 2.79 -8.30 -38.26
N SER A 12 2.19 -7.66 -39.24
CA SER A 12 0.78 -7.55 -39.57
C SER A 12 -0.08 -8.74 -39.13
N VAL A 13 -1.10 -8.50 -38.35
CA VAL A 13 -2.22 -9.41 -38.08
C VAL A 13 -3.11 -9.42 -39.31
N ALA A 14 -3.10 -10.55 -40.04
CA ALA A 14 -4.10 -10.86 -41.07
C ALA A 14 -5.31 -11.51 -40.36
N LEU A 15 -6.44 -10.80 -40.28
CA LEU A 15 -7.74 -11.36 -39.91
C LEU A 15 -8.20 -12.39 -40.96
N GLY A 16 -8.11 -13.66 -40.60
CA GLY A 16 -8.77 -14.73 -41.35
C GLY A 16 -10.17 -14.96 -40.80
N ALA A 17 -11.18 -14.61 -41.59
CA ALA A 17 -12.56 -14.92 -41.29
C ALA A 17 -12.80 -16.43 -41.27
N LEU A 18 -13.15 -17.00 -40.12
CA LEU A 18 -13.71 -18.36 -40.00
C LEU A 18 -15.23 -18.26 -39.95
N ALA A 19 -15.86 -18.82 -40.98
CA ALA A 19 -17.30 -18.90 -41.13
C ALA A 19 -17.93 -19.74 -40.01
N ALA A 20 -18.89 -19.17 -39.31
CA ALA A 20 -19.69 -19.81 -38.27
C ALA A 20 -20.67 -20.81 -38.89
N THR A 21 -20.59 -22.04 -38.46
CA THR A 21 -21.72 -22.99 -38.56
C THR A 21 -22.39 -23.05 -37.19
N SER A 22 -23.64 -22.62 -37.12
CA SER A 22 -24.47 -22.68 -35.93
C SER A 22 -24.65 -24.10 -35.42
N PRO A 23 -24.42 -24.44 -34.18
CA PRO A 23 -25.01 -25.59 -33.54
C PRO A 23 -26.28 -25.20 -32.77
N ALA A 24 -27.19 -26.14 -32.75
CA ALA A 24 -28.52 -26.07 -32.16
C ALA A 24 -28.47 -25.89 -30.66
N LEU A 25 -29.44 -25.14 -30.13
CA LEU A 25 -29.81 -25.04 -28.74
C LEU A 25 -29.88 -26.43 -28.07
N ALA A 26 -28.94 -26.69 -27.18
CA ALA A 26 -29.08 -27.69 -26.14
C ALA A 26 -29.38 -26.94 -24.85
N GLN A 27 -30.55 -27.19 -24.25
CA GLN A 27 -30.87 -26.76 -22.91
C GLN A 27 -29.84 -27.30 -21.94
N ALA A 28 -29.11 -26.39 -21.29
CA ALA A 28 -28.29 -26.71 -20.15
C ALA A 28 -29.21 -27.07 -18.98
N THR A 29 -29.08 -28.30 -18.51
CA THR A 29 -29.60 -28.68 -17.20
C THR A 29 -28.64 -28.14 -16.18
N GLY A 30 -29.09 -27.13 -15.41
CA GLY A 30 -28.27 -26.51 -14.36
C GLY A 30 -27.92 -27.50 -13.28
N ASP A 31 -26.71 -27.40 -12.83
CA ASP A 31 -26.27 -27.93 -11.55
C ASP A 31 -26.89 -27.07 -10.46
N THR A 32 -27.55 -27.73 -9.55
CA THR A 32 -28.28 -27.15 -8.42
C THR A 32 -27.33 -26.52 -7.41
N ALA A 33 -27.24 -25.19 -7.42
CA ALA A 33 -26.95 -24.43 -6.22
C ALA A 33 -28.26 -24.38 -5.41
N GLU A 34 -28.34 -25.12 -4.33
CA GLU A 34 -29.50 -25.12 -3.45
C GLU A 34 -29.58 -23.84 -2.62
N GLU A 35 -30.78 -23.23 -2.68
CA GLU A 35 -31.43 -22.39 -1.67
C GLU A 35 -30.64 -21.23 -1.02
N GLY A 36 -30.09 -20.31 -1.79
CA GLY A 36 -30.12 -18.89 -1.47
C GLY A 36 -31.03 -18.22 -2.48
N GLY A 37 -31.88 -17.28 -2.07
CA GLY A 37 -32.78 -16.58 -2.99
C GLY A 37 -31.98 -16.01 -4.18
N GLU A 38 -32.61 -15.78 -5.33
CA GLU A 38 -32.00 -15.41 -6.63
C GLU A 38 -31.00 -14.24 -6.60
N ASN A 39 -30.71 -13.62 -5.42
CA ASN A 39 -29.80 -12.49 -5.23
C ASN A 39 -28.82 -12.64 -4.04
N ALA A 40 -28.54 -13.83 -3.50
CA ALA A 40 -27.63 -13.99 -2.37
C ALA A 40 -26.16 -13.84 -2.82
N ILE A 41 -25.44 -12.86 -2.27
CA ILE A 41 -24.00 -12.72 -2.47
C ILE A 41 -23.30 -13.77 -1.60
N ILE A 42 -22.58 -14.69 -2.24
CA ILE A 42 -21.80 -15.72 -1.56
C ILE A 42 -20.38 -15.22 -1.35
N VAL A 43 -19.86 -15.38 -0.15
CA VAL A 43 -18.51 -14.97 0.26
C VAL A 43 -17.72 -16.14 0.81
N THR A 44 -16.40 -16.01 0.81
CA THR A 44 -15.46 -16.99 1.37
C THR A 44 -14.68 -16.45 2.56
N ALA A 45 -15.18 -15.37 3.12
CA ALA A 45 -14.59 -14.55 4.17
C ALA A 45 -14.11 -15.33 5.42
N ARG A 46 -14.77 -16.45 5.77
CA ARG A 46 -14.36 -17.30 6.91
C ARG A 46 -13.75 -18.63 6.47
N ARG A 47 -13.22 -18.69 5.25
CA ARG A 47 -12.70 -19.92 4.62
C ARG A 47 -13.77 -20.99 4.37
N GLN A 48 -15.02 -20.56 4.36
CA GLN A 48 -16.22 -21.34 4.06
C GLN A 48 -17.07 -20.52 3.10
N SER A 49 -17.83 -21.20 2.24
CA SER A 49 -18.79 -20.56 1.33
C SER A 49 -20.07 -20.28 2.13
N GLU A 50 -20.40 -19.03 2.32
CA GLU A 50 -21.58 -18.63 3.12
C GLU A 50 -22.23 -17.37 2.52
N SER A 51 -23.50 -17.12 2.84
CA SER A 51 -24.16 -15.87 2.43
C SER A 51 -23.58 -14.66 3.17
N LEU A 52 -23.39 -13.54 2.48
CA LEU A 52 -22.91 -12.29 3.10
C LEU A 52 -23.72 -11.88 4.33
N ASN A 53 -25.03 -12.15 4.33
CA ASN A 53 -25.91 -11.83 5.44
C ASN A 53 -25.65 -12.68 6.69
N GLU A 54 -25.06 -13.85 6.54
CA GLU A 54 -24.76 -14.79 7.64
C GLU A 54 -23.40 -14.52 8.28
N VAL A 55 -22.51 -13.80 7.60
CA VAL A 55 -21.15 -13.48 8.12
C VAL A 55 -21.27 -12.56 9.34
N PRO A 56 -20.82 -12.96 10.53
CA PRO A 56 -20.87 -12.16 11.75
C PRO A 56 -19.69 -11.16 11.83
N ALA A 57 -19.52 -10.35 10.80
CA ALA A 57 -18.53 -9.30 10.72
C ALA A 57 -18.94 -8.28 9.63
N SER A 58 -18.45 -7.05 9.71
CA SER A 58 -18.57 -6.09 8.61
C SER A 58 -17.70 -6.53 7.44
N VAL A 59 -18.32 -6.74 6.28
CA VAL A 59 -17.64 -7.16 5.05
C VAL A 59 -18.13 -6.31 3.89
N THR A 60 -17.20 -5.73 3.15
CA THR A 60 -17.50 -5.09 1.85
C THR A 60 -17.15 -6.08 0.73
N VAL A 61 -18.08 -6.26 -0.21
CA VAL A 61 -17.92 -7.20 -1.32
C VAL A 61 -18.07 -6.49 -2.64
N PHE A 62 -17.11 -6.66 -3.52
CA PHE A 62 -17.19 -6.28 -4.93
C PHE A 62 -17.35 -7.53 -5.76
N THR A 63 -18.54 -7.75 -6.29
CA THR A 63 -18.84 -8.83 -7.23
C THR A 63 -18.26 -8.52 -8.60
N GLU A 64 -18.16 -9.48 -9.49
CA GLU A 64 -17.68 -9.27 -10.84
C GLU A 64 -18.44 -8.17 -11.58
N SER A 65 -19.77 -8.11 -11.44
CA SER A 65 -20.59 -7.05 -12.03
C SER A 65 -20.24 -5.67 -11.47
N THR A 66 -20.03 -5.57 -10.15
CA THR A 66 -19.60 -4.32 -9.50
C THR A 66 -18.19 -3.91 -9.94
N LEU A 67 -17.24 -4.86 -10.01
CA LEU A 67 -15.88 -4.61 -10.48
C LEU A 67 -15.87 -4.02 -11.89
N ARG A 68 -16.67 -4.61 -12.79
CA ARG A 68 -16.80 -4.15 -14.19
C ARG A 68 -17.48 -2.77 -14.28
N ALA A 69 -18.61 -2.59 -13.58
CA ALA A 69 -19.37 -1.33 -13.61
C ALA A 69 -18.58 -0.15 -13.03
N ALA A 70 -17.82 -0.37 -11.96
CA ALA A 70 -16.99 0.64 -11.31
C ALA A 70 -15.62 0.84 -11.99
N GLY A 71 -15.20 -0.07 -12.89
CA GLY A 71 -13.87 -0.05 -13.50
C GLY A 71 -12.75 -0.36 -12.52
N ILE A 72 -13.00 -1.24 -11.55
CA ILE A 72 -12.01 -1.63 -10.55
C ILE A 72 -11.00 -2.59 -11.17
N GLU A 73 -9.74 -2.17 -11.27
CA GLU A 73 -8.65 -2.96 -11.83
C GLU A 73 -7.47 -3.13 -10.89
N LYS A 74 -7.29 -2.21 -9.95
CA LYS A 74 -6.15 -2.16 -9.00
C LYS A 74 -6.62 -1.90 -7.56
N ALA A 75 -5.68 -1.96 -6.64
CA ALA A 75 -5.96 -1.86 -5.22
C ALA A 75 -6.54 -0.50 -4.79
N ASP A 76 -6.05 0.58 -5.36
CA ASP A 76 -6.55 1.92 -5.05
C ASP A 76 -8.04 2.06 -5.36
N ASP A 77 -8.51 1.45 -6.44
CA ASP A 77 -9.88 1.57 -6.90
C ASP A 77 -10.89 0.96 -5.89
N PHE A 78 -10.63 -0.26 -5.39
CA PHE A 78 -11.54 -0.87 -4.41
C PHE A 78 -11.38 -0.29 -3.00
N ALA A 79 -10.16 0.12 -2.63
CA ALA A 79 -9.93 0.71 -1.32
C ALA A 79 -10.71 2.02 -1.16
N GLN A 80 -10.67 2.87 -2.18
CA GLN A 80 -11.39 4.16 -2.19
C GLN A 80 -12.92 4.00 -2.13
N LEU A 81 -13.47 2.88 -2.60
CA LEU A 81 -14.91 2.58 -2.54
C LEU A 81 -15.30 1.84 -1.25
N THR A 82 -14.34 1.52 -0.37
CA THR A 82 -14.58 0.78 0.87
C THR A 82 -14.57 1.73 2.06
N PRO A 83 -15.67 1.88 2.81
CA PRO A 83 -15.71 2.79 3.97
C PRO A 83 -14.71 2.34 5.04
N GLY A 84 -14.00 3.30 5.64
CA GLY A 84 -12.99 3.04 6.68
C GLY A 84 -11.73 2.34 6.20
N VAL A 85 -11.48 2.28 4.89
CA VAL A 85 -10.26 1.77 4.28
C VAL A 85 -9.55 2.88 3.53
N THR A 86 -8.26 3.00 3.73
CA THR A 86 -7.38 3.87 2.94
C THR A 86 -6.16 3.08 2.48
N ILE A 87 -5.62 3.43 1.34
CA ILE A 87 -4.42 2.83 0.79
C ILE A 87 -3.48 3.93 0.30
N VAL A 88 -2.19 3.73 0.50
CA VAL A 88 -1.13 4.57 -0.07
C VAL A 88 -0.15 3.65 -0.78
N THR A 89 0.12 3.92 -2.05
CA THR A 89 0.98 3.10 -2.90
C THR A 89 2.06 3.94 -3.57
N GLY A 90 3.26 3.38 -3.72
CA GLY A 90 4.31 3.89 -4.60
C GLY A 90 4.95 5.23 -4.23
N THR A 91 4.81 5.73 -3.01
CA THR A 91 5.23 7.09 -2.67
C THR A 91 6.62 7.21 -2.06
N ALA A 92 6.99 6.39 -1.09
CA ALA A 92 8.19 6.65 -0.27
C ALA A 92 9.24 5.54 -0.27
N GLU A 93 8.90 4.32 -0.58
CA GLU A 93 9.80 3.19 -0.55
C GLU A 93 9.59 2.22 -1.72
N ALA A 94 10.59 1.38 -1.96
CA ALA A 94 10.45 0.32 -2.94
C ALA A 94 9.29 -0.61 -2.56
N GLY A 95 8.31 -0.74 -3.45
CA GLY A 95 7.13 -1.56 -3.25
C GLY A 95 6.18 -1.07 -2.17
N ASP A 96 6.15 0.23 -1.90
CA ASP A 96 5.30 0.84 -0.89
C ASP A 96 3.82 0.50 -1.15
N THR A 97 3.20 -0.11 -0.15
CA THR A 97 1.76 -0.40 -0.14
C THR A 97 1.29 -0.43 1.31
N GLN A 98 0.75 0.67 1.77
CA GLN A 98 0.18 0.79 3.10
C GLN A 98 -1.33 0.71 3.02
N ILE A 99 -1.92 -0.23 3.75
CA ILE A 99 -3.37 -0.40 3.85
C ILE A 99 -3.77 -0.13 5.30
N ASN A 100 -4.70 0.77 5.47
CA ASN A 100 -5.28 1.09 6.77
C ASN A 100 -6.74 0.67 6.78
N ILE A 101 -7.15 0.00 7.83
CA ILE A 101 -8.56 -0.34 8.07
C ILE A 101 -8.95 0.14 9.46
N ARG A 102 -9.96 1.01 9.54
CA ARG A 102 -10.48 1.56 10.80
C ARG A 102 -9.41 2.19 11.68
N GLY A 103 -8.42 2.87 11.09
CA GLY A 103 -7.35 3.54 11.82
C GLY A 103 -6.20 2.64 12.31
N ILE A 104 -6.23 1.34 12.03
CA ILE A 104 -5.07 0.47 12.23
C ILE A 104 -4.23 0.52 10.97
N ASN A 105 -3.10 1.21 11.02
CA ASN A 105 -2.28 1.47 9.86
C ASN A 105 -1.26 0.36 9.56
N GLY A 106 -0.84 0.28 8.30
CA GLY A 106 0.31 -0.48 7.85
C GLY A 106 1.56 0.40 7.94
N ALA A 107 2.42 0.21 8.94
CA ALA A 107 3.66 0.96 9.01
C ALA A 107 4.64 0.51 7.91
N ARG A 108 5.27 1.48 7.22
CA ARG A 108 6.41 1.22 6.33
C ARG A 108 7.52 0.49 7.08
N ASP A 109 8.29 -0.29 6.36
CA ASP A 109 9.38 -1.12 6.92
C ASP A 109 8.94 -2.17 7.96
N ALA A 110 7.64 -2.23 8.31
CA ALA A 110 7.05 -3.28 9.11
C ALA A 110 6.25 -4.28 8.25
N GLU A 111 5.66 -5.25 8.90
CA GLU A 111 4.70 -6.15 8.24
C GLU A 111 3.35 -5.44 8.05
N SER A 112 2.57 -5.86 7.04
CA SER A 112 1.21 -5.34 6.85
C SER A 112 0.31 -5.61 8.06
N SER A 113 -0.64 -4.73 8.32
CA SER A 113 -1.72 -4.96 9.30
C SER A 113 -2.92 -5.71 8.70
N VAL A 114 -2.93 -5.91 7.38
CA VAL A 114 -4.02 -6.55 6.62
C VAL A 114 -3.51 -7.80 5.92
N ALA A 115 -4.19 -8.94 6.11
CA ALA A 115 -3.89 -10.15 5.40
C ALA A 115 -4.38 -10.07 3.95
N LEU A 116 -3.52 -10.36 2.99
CA LEU A 116 -3.87 -10.50 1.58
C LEU A 116 -4.01 -11.98 1.23
N VAL A 117 -5.18 -12.38 0.74
CA VAL A 117 -5.47 -13.77 0.35
C VAL A 117 -5.94 -13.80 -1.09
N VAL A 118 -5.29 -14.58 -1.94
CA VAL A 118 -5.68 -14.75 -3.34
C VAL A 118 -6.00 -16.22 -3.59
N ASP A 119 -7.25 -16.51 -3.97
CA ASP A 119 -7.77 -17.86 -4.20
C ASP A 119 -7.48 -18.84 -3.04
N GLY A 120 -7.67 -18.35 -1.81
CA GLY A 120 -7.49 -19.12 -0.59
C GLY A 120 -6.03 -19.25 -0.10
N ILE A 121 -5.06 -18.68 -0.80
CA ILE A 121 -3.63 -18.71 -0.46
C ILE A 121 -3.21 -17.37 0.14
N LEU A 122 -2.67 -17.40 1.36
CA LEU A 122 -2.16 -16.20 2.05
C LEU A 122 -0.88 -15.71 1.36
N LYS A 123 -0.91 -14.46 0.90
CA LYS A 123 0.26 -13.75 0.35
C LYS A 123 1.07 -13.12 1.48
N THR A 124 2.36 -13.08 1.29
CA THR A 124 3.32 -12.63 2.32
C THR A 124 3.82 -11.22 2.08
N ASN A 125 3.61 -10.68 0.88
CA ASN A 125 4.07 -9.34 0.48
C ASN A 125 2.90 -8.55 -0.14
N THR A 126 2.44 -7.50 0.54
CA THR A 126 1.35 -6.64 0.07
C THR A 126 1.75 -5.72 -1.09
N ALA A 127 3.04 -5.52 -1.35
CA ALA A 127 3.51 -4.81 -2.55
C ALA A 127 3.07 -5.47 -3.87
N GLN A 128 2.61 -6.71 -3.82
CA GLN A 128 2.00 -7.36 -4.97
C GLN A 128 0.69 -6.69 -5.43
N LEU A 129 0.02 -5.93 -4.55
CA LEU A 129 -1.15 -5.12 -4.89
C LEU A 129 -0.84 -3.95 -5.84
N ASN A 130 0.43 -3.56 -5.98
CA ASN A 130 0.87 -2.60 -7.00
C ASN A 130 0.78 -3.17 -8.43
N GLN A 131 0.50 -4.45 -8.57
CA GLN A 131 0.37 -5.17 -9.83
C GLN A 131 -0.99 -5.87 -9.90
N GLN A 132 -1.59 -5.95 -11.07
CA GLN A 132 -2.87 -6.65 -11.22
C GLN A 132 -2.75 -8.13 -10.81
N GLN A 133 -3.77 -8.64 -10.13
CA GLN A 133 -3.80 -9.98 -9.54
C GLN A 133 -4.51 -11.02 -10.41
N GLY A 134 -4.32 -10.99 -11.71
CA GLY A 134 -5.04 -11.82 -12.69
C GLY A 134 -6.44 -11.28 -13.00
N THR A 135 -7.34 -12.10 -13.50
CA THR A 135 -8.73 -11.71 -13.79
C THR A 135 -9.57 -11.74 -12.52
N LEU A 136 -9.90 -10.59 -12.01
CA LEU A 136 -10.70 -10.45 -10.79
C LEU A 136 -12.15 -10.93 -11.02
N ARG A 137 -12.66 -11.75 -10.11
CA ARG A 137 -14.07 -12.19 -10.06
C ARG A 137 -14.79 -11.64 -8.83
N GLN A 138 -14.09 -11.57 -7.69
CA GLN A 138 -14.65 -11.04 -6.46
C GLN A 138 -13.54 -10.50 -5.58
N ILE A 139 -13.83 -9.41 -4.86
CA ILE A 139 -12.99 -8.91 -3.78
C ILE A 139 -13.85 -8.80 -2.53
N GLU A 140 -13.37 -9.36 -1.44
CA GLU A 140 -13.99 -9.30 -0.12
C GLU A 140 -13.06 -8.60 0.85
N ILE A 141 -13.53 -7.58 1.55
CA ILE A 141 -12.75 -6.83 2.53
C ILE A 141 -13.39 -7.02 3.90
N LEU A 142 -12.72 -7.83 4.72
CA LEU A 142 -13.13 -8.12 6.08
C LEU A 142 -12.47 -7.12 7.01
N LYS A 143 -13.25 -6.45 7.82
CA LYS A 143 -12.75 -5.45 8.75
C LYS A 143 -12.66 -6.02 10.17
N GLY A 144 -11.78 -5.41 10.97
CA GLY A 144 -11.45 -5.90 12.32
C GLY A 144 -10.56 -7.15 12.32
N PRO A 145 -10.04 -7.57 13.49
CA PRO A 145 -9.06 -8.65 13.60
C PRO A 145 -9.51 -9.98 13.01
N GLN A 146 -8.72 -10.54 12.12
CA GLN A 146 -8.95 -11.83 11.46
C GLN A 146 -7.85 -12.85 11.76
N GLY A 147 -7.04 -12.61 12.80
CA GLY A 147 -5.88 -13.42 13.12
C GLY A 147 -6.16 -14.87 13.43
N ALA A 148 -7.30 -15.19 14.06
CA ALA A 148 -7.68 -16.57 14.33
C ALA A 148 -7.87 -17.44 13.07
N LEU A 149 -8.28 -16.81 11.94
CA LEU A 149 -8.53 -17.48 10.67
C LEU A 149 -7.32 -17.39 9.72
N TYR A 150 -6.77 -16.19 9.55
CA TYR A 150 -5.73 -15.93 8.56
C TYR A 150 -4.32 -15.85 9.16
N GLY A 151 -4.22 -15.64 10.48
CA GLY A 151 -2.96 -15.63 11.20
C GLY A 151 -2.29 -14.26 11.24
N ARG A 152 -1.00 -14.27 11.00
CA ARG A 152 -0.17 -13.05 11.00
C ARG A 152 -0.68 -12.00 10.00
N ASN A 153 -0.36 -10.74 10.26
CA ASN A 153 -0.72 -9.62 9.39
C ASN A 153 -2.23 -9.43 9.19
N ALA A 154 -3.05 -9.88 10.14
CA ALA A 154 -4.49 -9.72 10.12
C ALA A 154 -5.01 -8.95 11.35
N ALA A 155 -4.23 -7.97 11.82
CA ALA A 155 -4.55 -7.14 12.98
C ALA A 155 -5.70 -6.16 12.69
N ALA A 156 -5.74 -5.60 11.47
CA ALA A 156 -6.75 -4.66 11.00
C ALA A 156 -7.88 -5.33 10.20
N GLY A 157 -7.57 -6.42 9.49
CA GLY A 157 -8.53 -7.08 8.62
C GLY A 157 -7.91 -8.04 7.62
N ALA A 158 -8.69 -8.38 6.59
CA ALA A 158 -8.23 -9.20 5.47
C ALA A 158 -8.85 -8.74 4.14
N ILE A 159 -8.08 -8.80 3.07
CA ILE A 159 -8.54 -8.65 1.68
C ILE A 159 -8.46 -10.03 1.03
N VAL A 160 -9.61 -10.52 0.55
CA VAL A 160 -9.73 -11.82 -0.12
C VAL A 160 -10.10 -11.58 -1.58
N ILE A 161 -9.23 -12.00 -2.46
CA ILE A 161 -9.39 -11.87 -3.91
C ILE A 161 -9.66 -13.25 -4.51
N GLN A 162 -10.70 -13.33 -5.32
CA GLN A 162 -10.99 -14.50 -6.13
C GLN A 162 -10.74 -14.16 -7.60
N THR A 163 -10.00 -15.05 -8.29
CA THR A 163 -9.70 -14.91 -9.73
C THR A 163 -10.47 -15.92 -10.57
N ALA A 164 -10.54 -15.71 -11.88
CA ALA A 164 -11.24 -16.58 -12.80
C ALA A 164 -10.79 -18.05 -12.66
N ARG A 165 -11.76 -18.95 -12.74
CA ARG A 165 -11.57 -20.41 -12.83
C ARG A 165 -12.07 -20.90 -14.21
N PRO A 166 -11.50 -21.99 -14.73
CA PRO A 166 -12.03 -22.58 -15.96
C PRO A 166 -13.41 -23.19 -15.72
N GLY A 167 -14.35 -22.92 -16.61
CA GLY A 167 -15.65 -23.56 -16.65
C GLY A 167 -15.72 -24.68 -17.69
N ASP A 168 -16.94 -25.16 -17.94
CA ASP A 168 -17.20 -26.24 -18.91
C ASP A 168 -17.21 -25.76 -20.38
N SER A 169 -17.15 -24.47 -20.60
CA SER A 169 -17.14 -23.85 -21.94
C SER A 169 -15.95 -22.90 -22.09
N LEU A 170 -15.60 -22.62 -23.34
CA LEU A 170 -14.67 -21.55 -23.66
C LEU A 170 -15.33 -20.21 -23.31
N GLU A 171 -14.68 -19.44 -22.48
CA GLU A 171 -15.01 -18.07 -22.19
C GLU A 171 -13.76 -17.18 -22.22
N GLY A 172 -13.96 -15.91 -22.47
CA GLY A 172 -12.86 -14.95 -22.42
C GLY A 172 -13.35 -13.52 -22.51
N ARG A 173 -12.48 -12.62 -22.14
CA ARG A 173 -12.70 -11.17 -22.24
C ARG A 173 -11.42 -10.49 -22.72
N VAL A 174 -11.59 -9.47 -23.52
CA VAL A 174 -10.54 -8.52 -23.87
C VAL A 174 -11.07 -7.12 -23.58
N LEU A 175 -10.32 -6.35 -22.84
CA LEU A 175 -10.59 -4.96 -22.50
C LEU A 175 -9.42 -4.10 -22.95
N VAL A 176 -9.70 -2.96 -23.60
CA VAL A 176 -8.72 -1.96 -23.93
C VAL A 176 -9.28 -0.59 -23.55
N SER A 177 -8.46 0.25 -22.94
CA SER A 177 -8.81 1.63 -22.67
C SER A 177 -7.74 2.60 -23.13
N ALA A 178 -8.16 3.83 -23.37
CA ALA A 178 -7.26 4.95 -23.65
C ALA A 178 -7.80 6.20 -22.95
N ALA A 179 -6.92 6.89 -22.26
CA ALA A 179 -7.25 8.12 -21.53
C ALA A 179 -6.18 9.19 -21.73
N GLU A 180 -6.41 10.36 -21.16
CA GLU A 180 -5.45 11.47 -21.12
C GLU A 180 -4.11 11.02 -20.51
N ASP A 181 -3.10 11.84 -20.64
CA ASP A 181 -1.73 11.58 -20.14
C ASP A 181 -1.10 10.29 -20.67
N ASN A 182 -1.38 9.98 -21.96
CA ASN A 182 -0.96 8.74 -22.62
C ASN A 182 -1.26 7.49 -21.80
N THR A 183 -2.40 7.49 -21.10
CA THR A 183 -2.82 6.34 -20.28
C THR A 183 -3.50 5.29 -21.13
N TYR A 184 -2.98 4.06 -21.08
CA TYR A 184 -3.50 2.92 -21.82
C TYR A 184 -3.61 1.69 -20.92
N THR A 185 -4.73 0.99 -21.02
CA THR A 185 -4.92 -0.31 -20.39
C THR A 185 -5.25 -1.36 -21.44
N ALA A 186 -4.70 -2.55 -21.29
CA ALA A 186 -5.09 -3.71 -22.09
C ALA A 186 -5.09 -4.95 -21.19
N ASN A 187 -6.27 -5.49 -20.95
CA ASN A 187 -6.47 -6.67 -20.10
C ASN A 187 -7.18 -7.75 -20.90
N GLY A 188 -6.85 -9.01 -20.63
CA GLY A 188 -7.58 -10.08 -21.25
C GLY A 188 -7.33 -11.42 -20.60
N TYR A 189 -8.31 -12.30 -20.73
CA TYR A 189 -8.17 -13.69 -20.31
C TYR A 189 -8.90 -14.62 -21.28
N ILE A 190 -8.47 -15.86 -21.26
CA ILE A 190 -9.16 -17.00 -21.87
C ILE A 190 -9.23 -18.10 -20.82
N ALA A 191 -10.43 -18.61 -20.59
CA ALA A 191 -10.69 -19.80 -19.79
C ALA A 191 -11.26 -20.89 -20.69
N THR A 192 -10.70 -22.10 -20.62
CA THR A 192 -11.09 -23.19 -21.51
C THR A 192 -11.01 -24.54 -20.82
N PRO A 193 -11.99 -25.43 -21.02
CA PRO A 193 -11.86 -26.82 -20.59
C PRO A 193 -10.73 -27.54 -21.37
N VAL A 194 -10.05 -28.46 -20.70
CA VAL A 194 -9.01 -29.33 -21.22
C VAL A 194 -9.44 -30.78 -21.01
N GLY A 195 -10.21 -31.33 -21.95
CA GLY A 195 -10.91 -32.58 -21.75
C GLY A 195 -12.08 -32.45 -20.77
N ASP A 196 -12.46 -33.57 -20.14
CA ASP A 196 -13.67 -33.66 -19.31
C ASP A 196 -13.39 -33.40 -17.81
N SER A 197 -12.13 -33.25 -17.41
CA SER A 197 -11.75 -33.19 -15.97
C SER A 197 -10.67 -32.16 -15.69
N ALA A 198 -10.38 -31.28 -16.60
CA ALA A 198 -9.40 -30.21 -16.38
C ALA A 198 -9.77 -28.95 -17.16
N GLY A 199 -9.21 -27.84 -16.75
CA GLY A 199 -9.34 -26.57 -17.42
C GLY A 199 -8.14 -25.68 -17.23
N LEU A 200 -8.00 -24.69 -18.10
CA LEU A 200 -6.90 -23.74 -18.13
C LEU A 200 -7.44 -22.31 -18.21
N VAL A 201 -6.92 -21.43 -17.40
CA VAL A 201 -7.06 -19.97 -17.57
C VAL A 201 -5.70 -19.39 -17.86
N VAL A 202 -5.63 -18.54 -18.87
CA VAL A 202 -4.46 -17.68 -19.12
C VAL A 202 -4.95 -16.25 -19.18
N SER A 203 -4.35 -15.38 -18.39
CA SER A 203 -4.65 -13.95 -18.40
C SER A 203 -3.38 -13.12 -18.55
N GLY A 204 -3.54 -11.91 -19.06
CA GLY A 204 -2.48 -10.93 -19.16
C GLY A 204 -3.02 -9.52 -19.01
N SER A 205 -2.20 -8.65 -18.46
CA SER A 205 -2.52 -7.25 -18.28
C SER A 205 -1.36 -6.36 -18.69
N TYR A 206 -1.69 -5.20 -19.21
CA TYR A 206 -0.77 -4.11 -19.51
C TYR A 206 -1.40 -2.79 -19.11
N PHE A 207 -0.66 -1.97 -18.39
CA PHE A 207 -1.02 -0.61 -18.02
C PHE A 207 0.16 0.30 -18.28
N HIS A 208 -0.11 1.48 -18.85
CA HIS A 208 0.88 2.53 -19.06
C HIS A 208 0.25 3.89 -18.80
N THR A 209 0.99 4.80 -18.15
CA THR A 209 0.65 6.22 -18.01
C THR A 209 1.93 7.06 -17.99
N ASP A 210 1.88 8.23 -18.60
CA ASP A 210 2.92 9.26 -18.40
C ASP A 210 2.76 9.99 -17.05
N GLY A 211 1.64 9.78 -16.36
CA GLY A 211 1.30 10.45 -15.09
C GLY A 211 0.79 11.88 -15.30
N PHE A 212 0.47 12.53 -14.19
CA PHE A 212 -0.11 13.88 -14.18
C PHE A 212 0.94 14.99 -14.11
N PHE A 213 2.16 14.67 -13.61
CA PHE A 213 3.13 15.68 -13.22
C PHE A 213 4.36 15.69 -14.12
N PHE A 214 4.81 16.90 -14.42
CA PHE A 214 5.93 17.15 -15.32
C PHE A 214 7.16 17.66 -14.56
N ASN A 215 8.30 17.02 -14.73
CA ASN A 215 9.57 17.52 -14.19
C ASN A 215 10.15 18.58 -15.11
N ARG A 216 10.21 19.84 -14.65
CA ARG A 216 10.63 20.98 -15.44
C ARG A 216 12.13 21.01 -15.70
N PHE A 217 12.94 20.41 -14.83
CA PHE A 217 14.39 20.34 -15.05
C PHE A 217 14.75 19.26 -16.07
N LEU A 218 14.24 18.06 -15.90
CA LEU A 218 14.46 16.95 -16.83
C LEU A 218 13.68 17.14 -18.14
N ASN A 219 12.72 18.06 -18.15
CA ASN A 219 11.82 18.35 -19.28
C ASN A 219 11.12 17.10 -19.79
N ASP A 220 10.56 16.32 -18.87
CA ASP A 220 9.95 15.02 -19.16
C ASP A 220 8.88 14.65 -18.12
N ASN A 221 7.92 13.78 -18.49
CA ASN A 221 6.93 13.21 -17.59
C ASN A 221 7.55 12.00 -16.87
N VAL A 222 8.15 12.24 -15.72
CA VAL A 222 8.90 11.22 -14.96
C VAL A 222 8.65 11.31 -13.47
N VAL A 223 7.59 12.00 -13.06
CA VAL A 223 7.28 12.21 -11.64
C VAL A 223 6.45 11.06 -11.09
N ASP A 224 5.44 10.64 -11.86
CA ASP A 224 4.45 9.63 -11.49
C ASP A 224 4.08 8.71 -12.67
N ASN A 225 4.95 8.62 -13.68
CA ASN A 225 4.79 7.70 -14.79
C ASN A 225 4.90 6.25 -14.34
N GLN A 226 4.15 5.35 -14.97
CA GLN A 226 4.14 3.94 -14.64
C GLN A 226 3.89 3.06 -15.86
N GLU A 227 4.59 1.94 -15.94
CA GLU A 227 4.31 0.83 -16.84
C GLU A 227 4.26 -0.47 -16.04
N VAL A 228 3.14 -1.18 -16.13
CA VAL A 228 2.93 -2.45 -15.42
C VAL A 228 2.42 -3.48 -16.41
N TRP A 229 2.98 -4.68 -16.36
CA TRP A 229 2.42 -5.80 -17.09
C TRP A 229 2.51 -7.10 -16.29
N SER A 230 1.55 -7.99 -16.51
CA SER A 230 1.53 -9.31 -15.91
C SER A 230 1.06 -10.38 -16.88
N ILE A 231 1.46 -11.60 -16.58
CA ILE A 231 0.92 -12.81 -17.18
C ILE A 231 0.68 -13.84 -16.10
N ASP A 232 -0.52 -14.42 -16.11
CA ASP A 232 -0.95 -15.40 -15.12
C ASP A 232 -1.46 -16.64 -15.85
N GLY A 233 -1.14 -17.81 -15.31
CA GLY A 233 -1.66 -19.10 -15.78
C GLY A 233 -2.23 -19.88 -14.59
N ARG A 234 -3.43 -20.45 -14.75
CA ARG A 234 -4.08 -21.30 -13.77
C ARG A 234 -4.56 -22.59 -14.43
N PHE A 235 -4.15 -23.72 -13.90
CA PHE A 235 -4.58 -25.04 -14.35
C PHE A 235 -5.32 -25.74 -13.22
N VAL A 236 -6.58 -26.09 -13.43
CA VAL A 236 -7.41 -26.82 -12.48
C VAL A 236 -7.72 -28.19 -13.06
N ALA A 237 -7.60 -29.23 -12.26
CA ALA A 237 -7.88 -30.60 -12.71
C ALA A 237 -8.49 -31.45 -11.61
N ASP A 238 -9.51 -32.21 -11.94
CA ASP A 238 -10.08 -33.26 -11.11
C ASP A 238 -9.29 -34.55 -11.26
N ILE A 239 -8.61 -34.95 -10.19
CA ILE A 239 -7.85 -36.20 -10.13
C ILE A 239 -8.74 -37.29 -9.53
N GLY A 240 -9.65 -37.82 -10.33
CA GLY A 240 -10.71 -38.72 -9.88
C GLY A 240 -11.89 -37.95 -9.24
N PRO A 241 -12.85 -38.66 -8.61
CA PRO A 241 -14.14 -38.06 -8.24
C PRO A 241 -14.08 -37.12 -7.03
N ASN A 242 -13.00 -37.14 -6.25
CA ASN A 242 -12.97 -36.48 -4.94
C ASN A 242 -11.71 -35.62 -4.76
N THR A 243 -10.89 -35.41 -5.79
CA THR A 243 -9.63 -34.68 -5.62
C THR A 243 -9.51 -33.60 -6.69
N GLU A 244 -9.42 -32.37 -6.30
CA GLU A 244 -9.09 -31.22 -7.16
C GLU A 244 -7.64 -30.81 -6.94
N LEU A 245 -6.97 -30.49 -8.05
CA LEU A 245 -5.64 -29.88 -8.09
C LEU A 245 -5.77 -28.51 -8.78
N ASP A 246 -5.28 -27.45 -8.15
CA ASP A 246 -5.22 -26.09 -8.70
C ASP A 246 -3.76 -25.61 -8.69
N LEU A 247 -3.21 -25.37 -9.85
CA LEU A 247 -1.83 -24.90 -10.05
C LEU A 247 -1.84 -23.50 -10.65
N LYS A 248 -1.02 -22.60 -10.11
CA LYS A 248 -0.87 -21.26 -10.65
C LYS A 248 0.59 -20.91 -10.85
N ALA A 249 0.84 -20.12 -11.89
CA ALA A 249 2.10 -19.46 -12.14
C ALA A 249 1.83 -18.01 -12.55
N ARG A 250 2.62 -17.09 -12.01
CA ARG A 250 2.52 -15.66 -12.27
C ARG A 250 3.90 -15.07 -12.53
N TYR A 251 3.96 -14.16 -13.47
CA TYR A 251 5.06 -13.23 -13.66
C TYR A 251 4.50 -11.83 -13.86
N ALA A 252 5.01 -10.87 -13.12
CA ALA A 252 4.60 -9.48 -13.25
C ALA A 252 5.79 -8.53 -13.11
N LYS A 253 5.73 -7.41 -13.82
CA LYS A 253 6.75 -6.37 -13.78
C LYS A 253 6.11 -4.99 -13.73
N LEU A 254 6.68 -4.13 -12.88
CA LEU A 254 6.38 -2.72 -12.78
C LEU A 254 7.67 -1.96 -13.04
N ASP A 255 7.60 -0.96 -13.92
CA ASP A 255 8.63 0.05 -14.16
C ASP A 255 7.96 1.42 -14.06
N GLY A 256 8.52 2.35 -13.26
CA GLY A 256 7.90 3.66 -13.12
C GLY A 256 8.77 4.63 -12.32
N ALA A 257 8.19 5.77 -12.06
CA ALA A 257 8.69 6.71 -11.08
C ALA A 257 8.13 6.41 -9.69
N SER A 258 8.82 6.84 -8.67
CA SER A 258 8.32 6.90 -7.30
C SER A 258 8.96 8.07 -6.58
N ILE A 259 8.45 8.38 -5.40
CA ILE A 259 8.84 9.55 -4.62
C ILE A 259 8.49 10.82 -5.41
N ASN A 260 7.20 11.06 -5.50
CA ASN A 260 6.62 12.29 -6.05
C ASN A 260 6.44 13.37 -4.97
N PHE A 261 7.33 13.42 -3.99
CA PHE A 261 7.23 14.37 -2.90
C PHE A 261 7.73 15.74 -3.29
N ASN A 262 7.03 16.77 -2.78
CA ASN A 262 7.57 18.09 -2.59
C ASN A 262 7.79 18.34 -1.09
N ALA A 263 8.82 19.12 -0.76
CA ALA A 263 9.08 19.57 0.61
C ALA A 263 8.16 20.74 0.97
N SER A 264 7.71 20.74 2.22
CA SER A 264 7.05 21.86 2.90
C SER A 264 7.69 22.07 4.26
N PHE A 265 7.79 23.30 4.73
CA PHE A 265 8.35 23.63 6.04
C PHE A 265 7.27 24.18 6.99
N HIS A 266 7.48 23.96 8.30
CA HIS A 266 6.53 24.33 9.33
C HIS A 266 7.23 25.18 10.41
N LEU A 267 7.96 26.22 9.96
CA LEU A 267 8.82 27.08 10.77
C LEU A 267 8.25 28.50 10.89
N PRO A 268 7.26 28.75 11.76
CA PRO A 268 6.53 30.03 11.82
C PRO A 268 7.42 31.23 12.06
N ASN A 269 8.51 31.06 12.82
CA ASN A 269 9.45 32.16 13.08
C ASN A 269 10.32 32.50 11.86
N PHE A 270 10.38 31.60 10.87
CA PHE A 270 11.10 31.83 9.63
C PHE A 270 10.22 32.43 8.52
N ALA A 271 8.90 32.33 8.65
CA ALA A 271 7.92 32.89 7.71
C ALA A 271 8.04 34.42 7.52
N GLY A 272 8.69 35.12 8.44
CA GLY A 272 9.00 36.55 8.29
C GLY A 272 10.14 36.85 7.30
N VAL A 273 10.92 35.85 6.95
CA VAL A 273 11.98 35.91 5.94
C VAL A 273 11.42 35.45 4.59
N ASP A 274 10.78 34.29 4.61
CA ASP A 274 10.10 33.73 3.45
C ASP A 274 8.80 33.06 3.92
N PRO A 275 7.62 33.52 3.45
CA PRO A 275 6.34 32.94 3.85
C PRO A 275 6.21 31.44 3.58
N ASP A 276 6.91 30.92 2.58
CA ASP A 276 6.87 29.51 2.19
C ASP A 276 7.43 28.57 3.27
N PHE A 277 8.12 29.11 4.29
CA PHE A 277 8.56 28.34 5.45
C PHE A 277 7.48 28.04 6.50
N PHE A 278 6.28 28.54 6.30
CA PHE A 278 5.13 28.19 7.13
C PHE A 278 3.86 28.26 6.28
N GLU A 279 3.58 27.21 5.58
CA GLU A 279 2.43 27.10 4.71
C GLU A 279 1.43 26.04 5.18
N ASP A 280 0.17 26.23 4.80
CA ASP A 280 -0.84 25.18 4.88
C ASP A 280 -0.57 24.14 3.78
N VAL A 281 -0.41 22.88 4.19
CA VAL A 281 -0.10 21.80 3.25
C VAL A 281 -1.17 21.61 2.17
N ASN A 282 -2.42 21.98 2.45
CA ASN A 282 -3.54 21.86 1.51
C ASN A 282 -3.49 22.89 0.39
N GLU A 283 -2.72 23.98 0.56
CA GLU A 283 -2.51 25.01 -0.45
C GLU A 283 -1.19 24.84 -1.23
N HIS A 284 -0.46 23.76 -1.00
CA HIS A 284 0.86 23.49 -1.57
C HIS A 284 0.82 23.37 -3.10
N PRO A 285 1.59 24.18 -3.85
CA PRO A 285 1.74 24.03 -5.29
C PRO A 285 2.75 22.92 -5.61
N PHE A 286 2.36 21.92 -6.37
CA PHE A 286 3.23 20.82 -6.78
C PHE A 286 4.02 21.19 -8.03
N ASP A 287 5.30 21.49 -7.86
CA ASP A 287 6.27 21.77 -8.92
C ASP A 287 7.49 20.84 -8.76
N TYR A 288 7.94 20.26 -9.87
CA TYR A 288 9.01 19.26 -9.86
C TYR A 288 10.21 19.67 -10.67
N PHE A 289 11.39 19.65 -10.04
CA PHE A 289 12.67 20.06 -10.61
C PHE A 289 13.83 19.12 -10.27
N SER A 290 13.58 17.98 -9.66
CA SER A 290 14.61 17.00 -9.31
C SER A 290 15.54 16.72 -10.51
N ASN A 291 16.84 16.64 -10.25
CA ASN A 291 17.85 16.39 -11.29
C ASN A 291 18.08 14.89 -11.54
N ILE A 292 17.59 14.02 -10.62
CA ILE A 292 17.70 12.58 -10.74
C ILE A 292 16.41 12.05 -11.36
N ARG A 293 16.53 11.30 -12.46
CA ARG A 293 15.39 10.55 -13.01
C ARG A 293 14.99 9.47 -12.01
N PRO A 294 13.79 9.55 -11.44
CA PRO A 294 13.34 8.53 -10.48
C PRO A 294 13.15 7.19 -11.17
N VAL A 295 13.34 6.12 -10.41
CA VAL A 295 13.15 4.73 -10.84
C VAL A 295 12.40 3.99 -9.75
N ASN A 296 11.36 3.27 -10.13
CA ASN A 296 10.69 2.29 -9.29
C ASN A 296 10.49 1.03 -10.12
N GLU A 297 11.18 -0.02 -9.77
CA GLU A 297 11.09 -1.31 -10.46
C GLU A 297 10.65 -2.38 -9.46
N GLN A 298 9.67 -3.18 -9.87
CA GLN A 298 9.28 -4.38 -9.13
C GLN A 298 9.12 -5.54 -10.08
N GLU A 299 9.78 -6.64 -9.80
CA GLU A 299 9.62 -7.90 -10.52
C GLU A 299 9.07 -8.97 -9.56
N THR A 300 8.05 -9.70 -9.99
CA THR A 300 7.38 -10.71 -9.16
C THR A 300 7.29 -12.03 -9.92
N VAL A 301 7.76 -13.10 -9.30
CA VAL A 301 7.61 -14.48 -9.78
C VAL A 301 6.92 -15.30 -8.70
N GLU A 302 5.82 -15.97 -9.05
CA GLU A 302 5.10 -16.81 -8.11
C GLU A 302 4.70 -18.15 -8.72
N PHE A 303 4.71 -19.18 -7.85
CA PHE A 303 4.16 -20.48 -8.14
C PHE A 303 3.36 -20.97 -6.95
N SER A 304 2.14 -21.44 -7.18
CA SER A 304 1.35 -22.08 -6.12
C SER A 304 0.70 -23.37 -6.59
N ALA A 305 0.48 -24.25 -5.63
CA ALA A 305 -0.25 -25.48 -5.81
C ALA A 305 -1.22 -25.67 -4.65
N LEU A 306 -2.48 -25.94 -4.96
CA LEU A 306 -3.50 -26.27 -3.98
C LEU A 306 -4.12 -27.63 -4.34
N VAL A 307 -4.28 -28.47 -3.35
CA VAL A 307 -4.99 -29.77 -3.46
C VAL A 307 -6.16 -29.76 -2.49
N ARG A 308 -7.33 -30.07 -2.98
CA ARG A 308 -8.52 -30.33 -2.19
C ARG A 308 -8.93 -31.78 -2.37
N HIS A 309 -9.18 -32.48 -1.28
CA HIS A 309 -9.66 -33.86 -1.30
C HIS A 309 -10.83 -34.05 -0.35
N ASP A 310 -11.97 -34.46 -0.92
CA ASP A 310 -13.20 -34.71 -0.17
C ASP A 310 -13.27 -36.17 0.27
N PHE A 311 -13.23 -36.36 1.59
CA PHE A 311 -13.57 -37.62 2.23
C PHE A 311 -15.08 -37.65 2.52
N GLU A 312 -15.56 -38.76 3.01
CA GLU A 312 -17.00 -38.96 3.29
C GLU A 312 -17.57 -37.91 4.29
N ALA A 313 -16.79 -37.48 5.28
CA ALA A 313 -17.23 -36.57 6.35
C ALA A 313 -16.30 -35.37 6.60
N MET A 314 -15.28 -35.17 5.77
CA MET A 314 -14.34 -34.06 5.91
C MET A 314 -13.61 -33.78 4.61
N THR A 315 -13.16 -32.54 4.46
CA THR A 315 -12.35 -32.09 3.35
C THR A 315 -10.93 -31.77 3.81
N LEU A 316 -9.94 -32.33 3.12
CA LEU A 316 -8.53 -31.92 3.23
C LEU A 316 -8.25 -30.83 2.23
N THR A 317 -7.72 -29.71 2.68
CA THR A 317 -7.13 -28.68 1.82
C THR A 317 -5.65 -28.53 2.17
N ALA A 318 -4.79 -28.63 1.18
CA ALA A 318 -3.36 -28.40 1.37
C ALA A 318 -2.83 -27.51 0.24
N TRP A 319 -2.03 -26.52 0.57
CA TRP A 319 -1.42 -25.66 -0.45
C TRP A 319 0.03 -25.28 -0.09
N GLY A 320 0.77 -24.91 -1.14
CA GLY A 320 2.10 -24.33 -1.05
C GLY A 320 2.25 -23.18 -2.00
N LEU A 321 2.99 -22.15 -1.60
CA LEU A 321 3.33 -20.95 -2.37
C LEU A 321 4.83 -20.73 -2.32
N TYR A 322 5.43 -20.46 -3.48
CA TYR A 322 6.75 -19.86 -3.62
C TYR A 322 6.58 -18.49 -4.26
N SER A 323 7.19 -17.47 -3.68
CA SER A 323 7.17 -16.09 -4.19
C SER A 323 8.59 -15.51 -4.15
N ASP A 324 8.95 -14.78 -5.19
CA ASP A 324 10.20 -14.04 -5.34
C ASP A 324 9.84 -12.64 -5.85
N VAL A 325 10.15 -11.61 -5.05
CA VAL A 325 9.82 -10.21 -5.36
C VAL A 325 11.07 -9.38 -5.20
N ASP A 326 11.59 -8.87 -6.31
CA ASP A 326 12.71 -7.95 -6.34
C ASP A 326 12.21 -6.52 -6.56
N GLN A 327 12.72 -5.59 -5.77
CA GLN A 327 12.32 -4.18 -5.80
C GLN A 327 13.55 -3.27 -5.75
N LEU A 328 13.54 -2.26 -6.63
CA LEU A 328 14.56 -1.23 -6.70
C LEU A 328 13.91 0.14 -6.84
N LEU A 329 14.35 1.08 -6.01
CA LEU A 329 13.98 2.47 -6.11
C LEU A 329 15.24 3.34 -6.18
N ILE A 330 15.24 4.32 -7.10
CA ILE A 330 16.27 5.35 -7.20
C ILE A 330 15.57 6.71 -7.24
N ALA A 331 16.07 7.64 -6.44
CA ALA A 331 15.55 8.99 -6.39
C ALA A 331 16.67 9.99 -6.04
N ASP A 332 16.30 11.25 -6.02
CA ASP A 332 17.10 12.31 -5.41
C ASP A 332 17.43 11.97 -3.95
N GLY A 333 18.61 12.33 -3.50
CA GLY A 333 19.13 11.94 -2.19
C GLY A 333 18.36 12.52 -1.02
N THR A 334 17.60 13.58 -1.23
CA THR A 334 16.71 14.16 -0.22
C THR A 334 15.33 13.49 -0.18
N SER A 335 15.00 12.69 -1.18
CA SER A 335 13.68 12.09 -1.40
C SER A 335 12.53 13.10 -1.53
N ALA A 336 12.84 14.38 -1.76
CA ALA A 336 11.87 15.45 -1.94
C ALA A 336 12.44 16.52 -2.87
N ASP A 337 11.60 17.24 -3.55
CA ASP A 337 12.03 18.37 -4.38
C ASP A 337 12.04 19.65 -3.54
N PHE A 338 13.24 20.15 -3.24
CA PHE A 338 13.43 21.41 -2.48
C PHE A 338 13.60 22.64 -3.36
N ALA A 339 13.42 22.52 -4.68
CA ALA A 339 13.67 23.62 -5.61
C ALA A 339 12.92 24.91 -5.27
N ARG A 340 11.74 24.78 -4.70
CA ARG A 340 10.92 25.89 -4.24
C ARG A 340 11.60 26.79 -3.19
N PHE A 341 12.47 26.21 -2.37
CA PHE A 341 13.18 26.91 -1.30
C PHE A 341 14.56 27.43 -1.73
N THR A 342 14.88 27.35 -3.02
CA THR A 342 16.11 27.86 -3.59
C THR A 342 15.83 29.02 -4.51
N PHE A 343 16.83 29.91 -4.71
CA PHE A 343 16.66 31.10 -5.54
C PHE A 343 17.53 31.03 -6.81
N PRO A 344 17.03 31.50 -7.96
CA PRO A 344 17.85 31.59 -9.15
C PRO A 344 18.92 32.65 -8.93
N ALA A 345 20.10 32.28 -8.52
CA ALA A 345 21.06 33.10 -8.62
C ALA A 345 21.82 33.98 -8.38
N ALA A 346 22.19 33.96 -7.41
CA ALA A 346 22.82 35.03 -7.17
C ALA A 346 24.23 35.20 -7.28
N THR A 347 24.91 35.57 -6.42
CA THR A 347 26.26 36.05 -6.62
C THR A 347 27.30 34.94 -6.51
N PRO A 348 28.31 34.94 -7.39
CA PRO A 348 29.39 33.93 -7.39
C PRO A 348 30.22 33.86 -6.12
N ASP A 349 30.09 34.83 -5.24
CA ASP A 349 31.05 35.03 -4.14
C ASP A 349 30.74 34.24 -2.88
N SER A 350 29.59 33.67 -2.76
CA SER A 350 29.20 32.85 -1.68
C SER A 350 29.72 31.41 -1.73
N PHE A 351 30.49 31.12 -2.73
CA PHE A 351 30.85 29.77 -3.09
C PHE A 351 32.13 29.21 -2.62
N ALA A 352 32.83 29.86 -1.83
CA ALA A 352 34.22 29.49 -1.54
C ALA A 352 34.45 28.13 -0.91
N ALA A 353 33.44 27.35 -0.65
CA ALA A 353 33.73 26.26 0.23
C ALA A 353 33.26 24.87 -0.17
N SER A 354 32.43 24.75 -1.12
CA SER A 354 32.05 23.40 -1.44
C SER A 354 32.13 23.06 -2.86
N ILE A 355 32.83 23.00 -3.13
CA ILE A 355 33.39 22.49 -3.82
C ILE A 355 33.14 21.55 -4.94
N SER A 356 33.32 20.35 -4.87
CA SER A 356 33.26 19.49 -6.03
C SER A 356 31.81 19.26 -6.50
N CYS A 357 30.86 19.05 -5.59
CA CYS A 357 29.47 18.78 -5.98
C CYS A 357 28.83 19.99 -6.65
N PHE A 358 29.08 21.18 -6.16
CA PHE A 358 28.55 22.40 -6.78
C PHE A 358 29.22 22.69 -8.11
N ALA A 359 30.52 22.40 -8.24
CA ALA A 359 31.18 22.54 -9.52
C ALA A 359 30.63 21.55 -10.54
N THR A 360 30.38 20.32 -10.16
CA THR A 360 29.75 19.32 -11.04
C THR A 360 28.29 19.64 -11.34
N THR A 361 27.56 20.18 -10.38
CA THR A 361 26.19 20.66 -10.64
C THR A 361 26.19 21.78 -11.68
N ALA A 362 27.10 22.76 -11.57
CA ALA A 362 27.17 23.80 -12.56
C ALA A 362 27.56 23.28 -13.94
N GLU A 363 28.46 22.33 -14.00
CA GLU A 363 28.87 21.69 -15.26
C GLU A 363 27.69 20.91 -15.87
N LEU A 364 26.97 20.16 -15.03
CA LEU A 364 25.84 19.33 -15.45
C LEU A 364 24.63 20.16 -15.89
N THR A 365 24.29 21.19 -15.13
CA THR A 365 23.05 21.94 -15.32
C THR A 365 23.24 23.22 -16.16
N GLY A 366 24.46 23.73 -16.26
CA GLY A 366 24.74 25.02 -16.86
C GLY A 366 24.30 26.22 -16.02
N PHE A 367 23.81 26.02 -14.81
CA PHE A 367 23.46 27.07 -13.87
C PHE A 367 24.67 27.55 -13.08
N PRO A 368 24.77 28.88 -12.83
CA PRO A 368 25.81 29.38 -11.97
C PRO A 368 25.60 28.85 -10.56
N ILE A 369 26.65 28.32 -10.03
CA ILE A 369 26.62 27.73 -8.72
C ILE A 369 26.79 28.81 -7.68
N ASN A 370 25.94 28.75 -6.68
CA ASN A 370 26.04 29.58 -5.51
C ASN A 370 26.38 28.74 -4.30
N SER A 371 27.02 29.34 -3.41
CA SER A 371 27.62 28.79 -2.30
C SER A 371 26.74 28.08 -1.34
N PRO A 372 27.10 26.93 -0.98
CA PRO A 372 26.70 26.45 0.31
C PRO A 372 27.61 27.07 1.36
N THR A 373 27.06 27.46 2.38
CA THR A 373 27.73 27.62 3.65
C THR A 373 27.87 26.28 4.32
N PHE A 374 28.89 26.12 5.07
CA PHE A 374 28.96 25.02 6.01
C PHE A 374 28.41 25.47 7.35
N ILE A 375 27.71 24.61 8.04
CA ILE A 375 27.42 24.81 9.46
C ILE A 375 28.49 24.01 10.22
N GLY A 376 29.45 24.71 10.73
CA GLY A 376 30.65 24.11 11.29
C GLY A 376 31.50 23.46 10.22
N ASN A 377 31.84 22.18 10.38
CA ASN A 377 32.59 21.40 9.39
C ASN A 377 31.73 20.49 8.54
N THR A 378 30.41 20.61 8.67
CA THR A 378 29.47 19.72 7.98
C THR A 378 28.92 20.42 6.76
N PRO A 379 29.12 19.92 5.56
CA PRO A 379 28.40 20.40 4.40
C PRO A 379 26.92 20.05 4.61
N VAL A 380 26.09 21.06 4.65
CA VAL A 380 24.64 20.88 4.71
C VAL A 380 24.14 21.30 3.33
N PRO A 381 23.43 20.45 2.60
CA PRO A 381 22.80 20.83 1.35
C PRO A 381 21.78 21.94 1.56
N PHE A 382 21.37 22.17 2.80
CA PHE A 382 20.37 23.15 3.18
C PHE A 382 21.04 24.33 3.85
N ILE A 383 21.18 25.46 3.13
CA ILE A 383 21.89 26.58 3.68
C ILE A 383 21.09 27.83 3.51
N PHE A 384 20.87 28.46 4.67
CA PHE A 384 20.41 29.82 4.70
C PHE A 384 21.52 30.76 4.23
N ASP A 385 21.30 31.44 3.10
CA ASP A 385 22.13 32.57 2.71
C ASP A 385 21.50 33.86 3.24
N PRO A 386 22.13 34.53 4.22
CA PRO A 386 21.58 35.75 4.81
C PRO A 386 21.57 36.94 3.85
N VAL A 387 22.20 36.83 2.68
CA VAL A 387 22.28 37.93 1.73
C VAL A 387 21.05 37.96 0.82
N ASP A 388 20.58 36.82 0.35
CA ASP A 388 19.41 36.72 -0.50
C ASP A 388 18.19 36.10 0.16
N GLY A 389 18.34 35.56 1.36
CA GLY A 389 17.26 34.96 2.12
C GLY A 389 16.98 33.51 1.77
N SER A 390 17.76 32.92 0.86
CA SER A 390 17.54 31.52 0.49
C SER A 390 18.02 30.56 1.56
N THR A 391 17.32 29.47 1.75
CA THR A 391 17.69 28.45 2.72
C THR A 391 18.60 27.39 2.11
N PHE A 392 18.51 27.20 0.80
CA PHE A 392 19.24 26.17 0.08
C PHE A 392 20.23 26.73 -0.94
N GLY A 393 20.55 27.99 -0.84
CA GLY A 393 21.40 28.69 -1.79
C GLY A 393 20.66 29.04 -3.08
N ALA A 394 21.39 29.28 -4.16
CA ALA A 394 20.77 29.55 -5.43
C ALA A 394 20.13 28.31 -6.01
N TYR A 395 19.01 28.54 -6.68
CA TYR A 395 18.35 27.48 -7.41
C TYR A 395 19.32 26.83 -8.38
N SER A 396 19.62 25.60 -8.09
CA SER A 396 20.03 24.63 -9.08
C SER A 396 19.59 23.29 -8.53
N PRO A 397 18.94 22.45 -9.31
CA PRO A 397 18.81 21.04 -8.96
C PRO A 397 20.21 20.54 -8.76
N THR A 398 20.58 20.33 -7.51
CA THR A 398 21.99 20.20 -7.17
C THR A 398 22.39 18.74 -7.11
N THR A 399 23.59 18.42 -7.57
CA THR A 399 24.22 17.11 -7.33
C THR A 399 24.66 16.93 -5.87
N CYS A 400 24.55 17.98 -5.04
CA CYS A 400 25.04 17.96 -3.66
C CYS A 400 24.11 17.24 -2.68
N ASP A 401 22.87 17.08 -3.01
CA ASP A 401 21.90 16.27 -2.28
C ASP A 401 22.08 14.76 -2.56
N GLY A 402 22.81 14.43 -3.63
CA GLY A 402 23.22 13.06 -3.92
C GLY A 402 22.13 12.23 -4.57
N THR A 403 22.29 10.92 -4.48
CA THR A 403 21.37 9.92 -4.98
C THR A 403 20.92 9.02 -3.85
N GLN A 404 19.64 8.72 -3.77
CA GLN A 404 19.11 7.68 -2.90
C GLN A 404 18.83 6.43 -3.71
N LEU A 405 19.27 5.29 -3.19
CA LEU A 405 18.95 3.97 -3.73
C LEU A 405 18.36 3.11 -2.62
N GLN A 406 17.25 2.44 -2.91
CA GLN A 406 16.62 1.50 -2.00
C GLN A 406 16.38 0.17 -2.70
N ILE A 407 16.54 -0.92 -1.96
CA ILE A 407 16.13 -2.25 -2.37
C ILE A 407 15.28 -2.89 -1.29
N ARG A 408 14.34 -3.75 -1.71
CA ARG A 408 13.57 -4.61 -0.82
C ARG A 408 13.27 -5.91 -1.53
N ASN A 409 14.23 -6.82 -1.53
CA ASN A 409 14.10 -8.11 -2.19
C ASN A 409 13.58 -9.13 -1.19
N GLN A 410 12.54 -9.87 -1.56
CA GLN A 410 11.95 -10.87 -0.69
C GLN A 410 11.71 -12.17 -1.43
N ARG A 411 12.24 -13.24 -0.87
CA ARG A 411 11.95 -14.61 -1.29
C ARG A 411 11.25 -15.35 -0.16
N ASP A 412 10.14 -16.01 -0.45
CA ASP A 412 9.43 -16.74 0.56
C ASP A 412 8.84 -18.06 0.04
N PHE A 413 8.67 -18.96 0.98
CA PHE A 413 7.96 -20.21 0.82
C PHE A 413 6.96 -20.39 1.97
N SER A 414 5.71 -20.64 1.64
CA SER A 414 4.67 -20.92 2.65
C SER A 414 3.85 -22.16 2.28
N ALA A 415 3.29 -22.78 3.30
CA ALA A 415 2.43 -23.96 3.15
C ALA A 415 1.40 -24.03 4.28
N GLU A 416 0.22 -24.53 3.95
CA GLU A 416 -0.84 -24.82 4.93
C GLU A 416 -1.45 -26.18 4.63
N VAL A 417 -1.84 -26.88 5.69
CA VAL A 417 -2.65 -28.10 5.64
C VAL A 417 -3.82 -27.92 6.59
N ARG A 418 -5.03 -28.15 6.09
CA ARG A 418 -6.28 -27.98 6.83
C ARG A 418 -7.22 -29.17 6.60
N LEU A 419 -7.87 -29.62 7.65
CA LEU A 419 -9.01 -30.53 7.64
C LEU A 419 -10.24 -29.78 8.15
N ALA A 420 -11.35 -29.87 7.45
CA ALA A 420 -12.63 -29.29 7.84
C ALA A 420 -13.75 -30.32 7.69
N SER A 421 -14.77 -30.27 8.55
CA SER A 421 -16.00 -31.04 8.35
C SER A 421 -16.67 -30.61 7.04
N ASN A 422 -17.34 -31.55 6.36
CA ASN A 422 -18.14 -31.31 5.16
C ASN A 422 -19.52 -32.00 5.22
N THR A 423 -20.05 -32.13 6.40
CA THR A 423 -21.39 -32.68 6.68
C THR A 423 -22.35 -31.54 7.00
N ASP A 424 -23.65 -31.74 6.80
CA ASP A 424 -24.71 -30.77 7.13
C ASP A 424 -25.10 -30.83 8.61
N ASP A 425 -24.16 -31.22 9.48
CA ASP A 425 -24.37 -31.25 10.90
C ASP A 425 -24.37 -29.86 11.52
N SER A 426 -25.13 -29.66 12.58
CA SER A 426 -25.17 -28.37 13.32
C SER A 426 -23.84 -27.98 13.97
N LEU A 427 -22.84 -28.84 13.93
CA LEU A 427 -21.49 -28.58 14.42
C LEU A 427 -20.48 -28.76 13.27
N GLN A 428 -19.94 -27.65 12.80
CA GLN A 428 -18.86 -27.61 11.84
C GLN A 428 -17.53 -27.34 12.55
N TRP A 429 -16.46 -27.90 12.05
CA TRP A 429 -15.14 -27.69 12.63
C TRP A 429 -14.03 -27.65 11.57
N GLN A 430 -12.96 -26.96 11.89
CA GLN A 430 -11.73 -27.05 11.13
C GLN A 430 -10.51 -27.06 12.04
N VAL A 431 -9.43 -27.68 11.57
CA VAL A 431 -8.12 -27.70 12.24
C VAL A 431 -7.02 -27.66 11.19
N GLY A 432 -5.95 -26.94 11.46
CA GLY A 432 -4.85 -26.84 10.51
C GLY A 432 -3.54 -26.41 11.10
N ALA A 433 -2.51 -26.46 10.24
CA ALA A 433 -1.16 -26.01 10.54
C ALA A 433 -0.60 -25.22 9.36
N TYR A 434 0.21 -24.22 9.67
CA TYR A 434 0.83 -23.31 8.71
C TYR A 434 2.32 -23.20 8.97
N PHE A 435 3.08 -23.10 7.88
CA PHE A 435 4.52 -22.81 7.86
C PHE A 435 4.84 -21.70 6.88
N LEU A 436 5.78 -20.84 7.25
CA LEU A 436 6.32 -19.82 6.36
C LEU A 436 7.80 -19.61 6.66
N ARG A 437 8.59 -19.44 5.59
CA ARG A 437 9.94 -18.91 5.62
C ARG A 437 10.03 -17.70 4.70
N ILE A 438 10.57 -16.59 5.22
CA ILE A 438 10.90 -15.39 4.47
C ILE A 438 12.40 -15.15 4.63
N ASP A 439 13.09 -14.92 3.51
CA ASP A 439 14.42 -14.35 3.44
C ASP A 439 14.28 -12.99 2.71
N ARG A 440 14.67 -11.88 3.37
CA ARG A 440 14.47 -10.51 2.86
C ARG A 440 15.75 -9.71 3.00
N GLU A 441 16.20 -9.10 1.92
CA GLU A 441 17.24 -8.06 1.94
C GLU A 441 16.57 -6.69 1.84
N THR A 442 16.89 -5.80 2.80
CA THR A 442 16.44 -4.41 2.77
C THR A 442 17.62 -3.50 2.88
N GLY A 443 17.81 -2.66 1.88
CA GLY A 443 18.94 -1.74 1.83
C GLY A 443 18.53 -0.33 1.42
N VAL A 444 19.15 0.66 2.06
CA VAL A 444 19.07 2.08 1.71
C VAL A 444 20.46 2.66 1.68
N SER A 445 20.83 3.33 0.59
CA SER A 445 22.08 4.05 0.50
C SER A 445 21.86 5.48 0.02
N ILE A 446 22.70 6.38 0.53
CA ILE A 446 22.89 7.72 -0.02
C ILE A 446 24.29 7.74 -0.66
N GLY A 447 24.33 8.05 -1.93
CA GLY A 447 25.55 8.21 -2.71
C GLY A 447 25.76 9.67 -3.13
N ALA A 448 27.01 10.08 -3.29
CA ALA A 448 27.28 11.40 -3.82
C ALA A 448 26.99 11.46 -5.32
N ASP A 449 26.19 12.41 -5.75
CA ASP A 449 26.05 12.73 -7.17
C ASP A 449 27.22 13.63 -7.63
N LEU A 450 28.06 13.10 -8.46
CA LEU A 450 29.21 13.81 -9.03
C LEU A 450 28.99 14.19 -10.50
N GLY A 451 27.74 14.16 -10.96
CA GLY A 451 27.38 14.46 -12.35
C GLY A 451 27.82 13.41 -13.37
N GLN A 452 28.15 12.21 -12.92
CA GLN A 452 28.65 11.09 -13.75
C GLN A 452 27.53 10.08 -14.10
N GLY A 453 26.30 10.39 -13.73
CA GLY A 453 25.13 9.51 -13.77
C GLY A 453 24.89 8.79 -12.44
N VAL A 454 23.94 7.87 -12.40
CA VAL A 454 23.49 7.19 -11.17
C VAL A 454 23.93 5.73 -11.16
N SER A 455 24.51 5.29 -10.04
CA SER A 455 24.80 3.87 -9.78
C SER A 455 23.53 3.13 -9.38
N ARG A 456 23.46 1.85 -9.72
CA ARG A 456 22.39 0.93 -9.28
C ARG A 456 22.87 -0.04 -8.19
N GLU A 457 24.03 0.23 -7.62
CA GLU A 457 24.63 -0.57 -6.55
C GLU A 457 24.46 0.14 -5.20
N LEU A 458 24.06 -0.60 -4.17
CA LEU A 458 23.91 -0.06 -2.82
C LEU A 458 25.22 0.49 -2.24
N PHE A 459 26.33 -0.19 -2.49
CA PHE A 459 27.63 0.21 -1.99
C PHE A 459 28.61 0.51 -3.10
N ASN A 460 29.09 1.75 -3.11
CA ASN A 460 30.13 2.23 -4.00
C ASN A 460 31.29 2.74 -3.13
N PRO A 461 32.50 2.16 -3.24
CA PRO A 461 33.66 2.57 -2.41
C PRO A 461 34.12 3.98 -2.74
N ALA A 462 34.85 4.57 -1.83
CA ALA A 462 35.48 5.88 -2.00
C ALA A 462 36.29 5.95 -3.30
N GLY A 463 36.11 7.02 -4.08
CA GLY A 463 36.76 7.27 -5.37
C GLY A 463 36.14 6.53 -6.56
N SER A 464 35.04 5.82 -6.35
CA SER A 464 34.24 5.25 -7.43
C SER A 464 33.14 6.23 -7.87
N PHE A 465 32.33 5.78 -8.81
CA PHE A 465 31.14 6.44 -9.28
C PHE A 465 30.06 6.44 -8.17
N ASN A 466 29.42 7.57 -7.87
CA ASN A 466 28.49 7.77 -6.74
C ASN A 466 28.99 7.14 -5.43
N PRO A 467 30.12 7.58 -4.87
CA PRO A 467 30.64 6.97 -3.66
C PRO A 467 29.64 7.08 -2.52
N THR A 468 29.42 5.96 -1.81
CA THR A 468 28.43 5.85 -0.75
C THR A 468 28.85 6.64 0.48
N SER A 469 27.96 7.51 0.98
CA SER A 469 28.14 8.26 2.23
C SER A 469 27.30 7.73 3.38
N LEU A 470 26.19 7.09 3.10
CA LEU A 470 25.37 6.38 4.09
C LEU A 470 24.96 5.03 3.51
N LEU A 471 25.02 4.00 4.33
CA LEU A 471 24.49 2.69 3.99
C LEU A 471 23.84 2.03 5.19
N ALA A 472 22.56 1.66 5.05
CA ALA A 472 21.91 0.64 5.84
C ALA A 472 21.56 -0.51 4.89
N ASN A 473 22.04 -1.72 5.18
CA ASN A 473 21.75 -2.91 4.38
C ASN A 473 21.79 -4.13 5.28
N ASP A 474 20.67 -4.81 5.36
CA ASP A 474 20.46 -5.92 6.29
C ASP A 474 19.73 -7.09 5.60
N ASP A 475 20.13 -8.29 5.98
CA ASP A 475 19.51 -9.55 5.63
C ASP A 475 18.62 -10.02 6.81
N PHE A 476 17.32 -10.15 6.55
CA PHE A 476 16.31 -10.56 7.50
C PHE A 476 15.82 -11.96 7.18
N SER A 477 15.82 -12.85 8.17
CA SER A 477 15.23 -14.19 8.04
C SER A 477 14.09 -14.36 9.05
N THR A 478 12.97 -14.90 8.59
CA THR A 478 11.79 -15.17 9.42
C THR A 478 11.30 -16.58 9.16
N ASN A 479 11.09 -17.34 10.25
CA ASN A 479 10.40 -18.62 10.19
C ASN A 479 9.15 -18.55 11.07
N VAL A 480 8.00 -18.95 10.50
CA VAL A 480 6.70 -18.93 11.18
C VAL A 480 6.15 -20.34 11.25
N TYR A 481 5.68 -20.72 12.43
CA TYR A 481 4.95 -21.96 12.68
C TYR A 481 3.64 -21.63 13.36
N ALA A 482 2.54 -22.14 12.84
CA ALA A 482 1.24 -21.93 13.50
C ALA A 482 0.37 -23.17 13.47
N ALA A 483 -0.50 -23.26 14.49
CA ALA A 483 -1.59 -24.22 14.55
C ALA A 483 -2.89 -23.47 14.86
N PHE A 484 -3.99 -23.89 14.24
CA PHE A 484 -5.28 -23.23 14.39
C PHE A 484 -6.43 -24.25 14.41
N ALA A 485 -7.52 -23.84 15.04
CA ALA A 485 -8.78 -24.59 15.04
C ALA A 485 -9.96 -23.63 15.14
N SER A 486 -11.09 -24.03 14.56
CA SER A 486 -12.37 -23.38 14.80
C SER A 486 -13.52 -24.38 14.91
N ILE A 487 -14.59 -23.93 15.55
CA ILE A 487 -15.86 -24.62 15.69
C ILE A 487 -16.95 -23.60 15.40
N ASP A 488 -17.83 -23.94 14.48
CA ASP A 488 -19.06 -23.23 14.19
C ASP A 488 -20.22 -24.12 14.64
N TRP A 489 -21.06 -23.64 15.56
CA TRP A 489 -22.13 -24.43 16.17
C TRP A 489 -23.49 -23.71 16.03
N GLU A 490 -24.37 -24.28 15.25
CA GLU A 490 -25.78 -23.92 15.20
C GLU A 490 -26.49 -24.49 16.45
N VAL A 491 -26.61 -23.67 17.49
CA VAL A 491 -27.23 -24.04 18.76
C VAL A 491 -28.72 -24.39 18.56
N ASN A 492 -29.37 -23.68 17.67
CA ASN A 492 -30.72 -23.89 17.13
C ASN A 492 -30.90 -23.11 15.84
N ASP A 493 -32.06 -23.26 15.19
CA ASP A 493 -32.40 -22.65 13.87
C ASP A 493 -32.18 -21.12 13.77
N ARG A 494 -31.91 -20.43 14.88
CA ARG A 494 -31.77 -18.97 14.93
C ARG A 494 -30.53 -18.47 15.64
N PHE A 495 -29.82 -19.32 16.31
CA PHE A 495 -28.68 -18.90 17.12
C PHE A 495 -27.46 -19.73 16.84
N SER A 496 -26.40 -19.08 16.36
CA SER A 496 -25.12 -19.69 16.03
C SER A 496 -23.99 -19.09 16.86
N VAL A 497 -23.01 -19.91 17.20
CA VAL A 497 -21.81 -19.54 17.94
C VAL A 497 -20.59 -20.03 17.16
N SER A 498 -19.68 -19.15 16.85
CA SER A 498 -18.37 -19.49 16.26
C SER A 498 -17.24 -19.20 17.25
N VAL A 499 -16.34 -20.15 17.42
CA VAL A 499 -15.14 -20.01 18.26
C VAL A 499 -13.93 -20.46 17.45
N ALA A 500 -12.95 -19.58 17.31
CA ALA A 500 -11.70 -19.88 16.63
C ALA A 500 -10.50 -19.50 17.50
N GLY A 501 -9.39 -20.17 17.27
CA GLY A 501 -8.14 -19.86 17.95
C GLY A 501 -6.95 -20.29 17.12
N ARG A 502 -5.92 -19.46 17.12
CA ARG A 502 -4.65 -19.73 16.46
C ARG A 502 -3.49 -19.37 17.36
N TYR A 503 -2.43 -20.14 17.27
CA TYR A 503 -1.18 -19.87 17.98
C TYR A 503 -0.03 -19.81 16.99
N ASP A 504 0.64 -18.67 16.94
CA ASP A 504 1.77 -18.40 16.07
C ASP A 504 3.06 -18.31 16.88
N ILE A 505 4.14 -18.82 16.30
CA ILE A 505 5.52 -18.69 16.77
C ILE A 505 6.33 -18.17 15.57
N GLU A 506 6.95 -17.01 15.72
CA GLU A 506 7.78 -16.39 14.70
C GLU A 506 9.20 -16.20 15.23
N ASP A 507 10.16 -16.92 14.64
CA ASP A 507 11.59 -16.76 14.88
C ASP A 507 12.15 -15.80 13.82
N ARG A 508 12.66 -14.66 14.26
CA ARG A 508 13.22 -13.61 13.40
C ARG A 508 14.68 -13.35 13.71
N SER A 509 15.46 -13.07 12.67
CA SER A 509 16.85 -12.66 12.79
C SER A 509 17.21 -11.60 11.78
N VAL A 510 18.22 -10.79 12.10
CA VAL A 510 18.80 -9.79 11.22
C VAL A 510 20.33 -9.85 11.30
N SER A 511 20.97 -9.75 10.13
CA SER A 511 22.43 -9.68 9.97
C SER A 511 22.76 -8.49 9.08
N SER A 512 23.71 -7.64 9.51
CA SER A 512 24.12 -6.50 8.71
C SER A 512 25.04 -6.89 7.58
N LEU A 513 24.72 -6.42 6.38
CA LEU A 513 25.54 -6.54 5.18
C LEU A 513 26.45 -5.32 4.94
N VAL A 514 26.39 -4.32 5.82
CA VAL A 514 27.17 -3.09 5.70
C VAL A 514 28.67 -3.38 5.89
N PRO A 515 29.53 -3.07 4.91
CA PRO A 515 30.97 -3.29 5.05
C PRO A 515 31.56 -2.38 6.14
N ALA A 516 32.65 -2.86 6.78
CA ALA A 516 33.39 -2.05 7.73
C ALA A 516 34.24 -0.99 6.99
N ALA A 517 33.59 0.12 6.62
CA ALA A 517 34.18 1.19 5.83
C ALA A 517 33.90 2.56 6.42
N PHE A 518 34.76 3.52 6.07
CA PHE A 518 34.56 4.93 6.42
C PHE A 518 33.85 5.65 5.27
N ASP A 519 32.93 6.53 5.62
CA ASP A 519 32.36 7.52 4.73
C ASP A 519 33.47 8.45 4.21
N PRO A 520 33.63 8.58 2.89
CA PRO A 520 34.70 9.39 2.30
C PRO A 520 34.55 10.90 2.54
N PHE A 521 33.36 11.38 2.95
CA PHE A 521 33.06 12.79 3.14
C PHE A 521 33.16 13.21 4.60
N THR A 522 32.56 12.45 5.50
CA THR A 522 32.53 12.77 6.93
C THR A 522 33.70 12.16 7.70
N GLY A 523 34.31 11.11 7.19
CA GLY A 523 35.36 10.35 7.88
C GLY A 523 34.83 9.47 9.02
N GLY A 524 33.53 9.43 9.25
CA GLY A 524 32.85 8.49 10.15
C GLY A 524 32.59 7.13 9.48
N PRO A 525 32.05 6.14 10.19
CA PRO A 525 31.56 4.92 9.57
C PRO A 525 30.45 5.20 8.53
N ILE A 526 30.37 4.44 7.45
CA ILE A 526 29.28 4.59 6.47
C ILE A 526 27.90 4.24 7.03
N ASN A 527 27.83 3.40 8.06
CA ASN A 527 26.67 3.30 8.94
C ASN A 527 27.07 3.91 10.29
N PRO A 528 26.47 5.02 10.72
CA PRO A 528 26.81 5.68 11.98
C PRO A 528 26.66 4.81 13.23
N GLY A 529 25.88 3.74 13.16
CA GLY A 529 25.73 2.76 14.24
C GLY A 529 26.92 1.82 14.40
N GLN A 530 27.83 1.73 13.40
CA GLN A 530 28.99 0.86 13.46
C GLN A 530 30.01 1.36 14.49
N PRO A 531 30.46 0.55 15.45
CA PRO A 531 31.45 0.97 16.41
C PRO A 531 32.85 1.11 15.78
N VAL A 532 33.58 2.13 16.23
CA VAL A 532 35.00 2.32 15.82
C VAL A 532 35.92 1.93 16.98
N VAL A 533 36.65 0.84 16.82
CA VAL A 533 37.57 0.33 17.83
C VAL A 533 39.01 0.48 17.32
N ASN A 534 39.83 1.24 18.05
CA ASN A 534 41.24 1.53 17.67
C ASN A 534 41.37 2.09 16.24
N GLY A 535 40.43 2.92 15.78
CA GLY A 535 40.45 3.50 14.42
C GLY A 535 40.02 2.53 13.32
N VAL A 536 39.39 1.42 13.64
CA VAL A 536 38.89 0.42 12.70
C VAL A 536 37.37 0.30 12.90
N VAL A 537 36.61 0.49 11.84
CA VAL A 537 35.14 0.26 11.82
C VAL A 537 34.88 -1.22 12.06
N GLN A 538 33.94 -1.53 12.91
CA GLN A 538 33.49 -2.89 13.19
C GLN A 538 32.13 -3.13 12.54
N THR A 539 31.82 -4.39 12.22
CA THR A 539 30.46 -4.79 11.78
C THR A 539 29.48 -4.73 12.95
N LEU A 540 28.22 -4.53 12.63
CA LEU A 540 27.13 -4.65 13.61
C LEU A 540 26.88 -6.13 13.94
N PRO A 541 26.54 -6.47 15.18
CA PRO A 541 26.29 -7.86 15.59
C PRO A 541 24.91 -8.32 15.08
N ASP A 542 24.83 -9.60 14.72
CA ASP A 542 23.55 -10.23 14.41
C ASP A 542 22.61 -10.16 15.63
N GLN A 543 21.31 -10.03 15.35
CA GLN A 543 20.26 -10.05 16.36
C GLN A 543 19.21 -11.09 16.01
N SER A 544 18.52 -11.62 17.03
CA SER A 544 17.41 -12.54 16.84
C SER A 544 16.42 -12.45 17.98
N GLU A 545 15.13 -12.68 17.68
CA GLU A 545 14.04 -12.67 18.65
C GLU A 545 12.94 -13.66 18.23
N THR A 546 12.25 -14.21 19.22
CA THR A 546 11.09 -15.11 19.00
C THR A 546 9.82 -14.46 19.51
N PHE A 547 8.91 -14.16 18.61
CA PHE A 547 7.59 -13.62 18.93
C PHE A 547 6.56 -14.75 19.01
N ARG A 548 5.64 -14.65 19.97
CA ARG A 548 4.56 -15.62 20.15
C ARG A 548 3.25 -14.91 20.41
N GLN A 549 2.17 -15.42 19.78
CA GLN A 549 0.85 -14.85 19.98
C GLN A 549 -0.24 -15.91 19.89
N PHE A 550 -1.17 -15.86 20.83
CA PHE A 550 -2.45 -16.55 20.74
C PHE A 550 -3.51 -15.57 20.26
N GLN A 551 -4.27 -15.97 19.23
CA GLN A 551 -5.27 -15.15 18.57
C GLN A 551 -6.64 -15.84 18.67
N PRO A 552 -7.44 -15.58 19.72
CA PRO A 552 -8.81 -16.06 19.83
C PRO A 552 -9.77 -15.20 19.00
N LYS A 553 -10.89 -15.81 18.57
CA LYS A 553 -12.06 -15.11 18.03
C LYS A 553 -13.32 -15.81 18.49
N ILE A 554 -14.33 -15.05 18.89
CA ILE A 554 -15.65 -15.52 19.24
C ILE A 554 -16.66 -14.67 18.49
N SER A 555 -17.61 -15.32 17.81
CA SER A 555 -18.71 -14.64 17.12
C SER A 555 -20.03 -15.27 17.50
N LEU A 556 -21.06 -14.44 17.63
CA LEU A 556 -22.41 -14.82 17.94
C LEU A 556 -23.33 -14.24 16.84
N THR A 557 -24.21 -15.06 16.31
CA THR A 557 -25.22 -14.62 15.34
C THR A 557 -26.61 -15.00 15.82
N TYR A 558 -27.56 -14.10 15.69
CA TYR A 558 -28.95 -14.35 15.98
C TYR A 558 -29.83 -13.90 14.82
N GLU A 559 -30.52 -14.83 14.22
CA GLU A 559 -31.49 -14.61 13.15
C GLU A 559 -32.80 -14.05 13.75
N VAL A 560 -33.02 -12.76 13.51
CA VAL A 560 -34.23 -12.05 13.98
C VAL A 560 -35.42 -12.44 13.10
N SER A 561 -35.19 -12.53 11.80
CA SER A 561 -36.11 -13.02 10.78
C SER A 561 -35.31 -13.60 9.61
N ASP A 562 -35.97 -14.25 8.67
CA ASP A 562 -35.36 -14.81 7.46
C ASP A 562 -34.53 -13.77 6.64
N ASP A 563 -34.86 -12.49 6.80
CA ASP A 563 -34.22 -11.38 6.09
C ASP A 563 -33.30 -10.52 6.97
N MET A 564 -33.10 -10.85 8.26
CA MET A 564 -32.39 -9.96 9.18
C MET A 564 -31.63 -10.71 10.28
N ASN A 565 -30.33 -10.46 10.37
CA ASN A 565 -29.41 -10.99 11.36
C ASN A 565 -28.83 -9.88 12.24
N VAL A 566 -28.67 -10.17 13.53
CA VAL A 566 -27.83 -9.38 14.44
C VAL A 566 -26.64 -10.25 14.87
N TYR A 567 -25.48 -9.60 15.00
CA TYR A 567 -24.27 -10.30 15.40
C TYR A 567 -23.45 -9.51 16.41
N ALA A 568 -22.61 -10.21 17.11
CA ALA A 568 -21.54 -9.63 17.92
C ALA A 568 -20.30 -10.49 17.81
N ASN A 569 -19.13 -9.88 17.71
CA ASN A 569 -17.88 -10.59 17.72
C ASN A 569 -16.82 -9.90 18.59
N TRP A 570 -15.87 -10.69 19.03
CA TRP A 570 -14.62 -10.25 19.66
C TRP A 570 -13.49 -11.09 19.13
N GLY A 571 -12.36 -10.43 18.83
CA GLY A 571 -11.17 -11.12 18.37
C GLY A 571 -9.89 -10.38 18.66
N ILE A 572 -8.78 -11.12 18.64
CA ILE A 572 -7.43 -10.59 18.74
C ILE A 572 -6.71 -10.87 17.42
N GLY A 573 -6.09 -9.83 16.88
CA GLY A 573 -5.13 -9.93 15.80
C GLY A 573 -3.76 -9.45 16.25
N PHE A 574 -2.71 -9.78 15.50
CA PHE A 574 -1.39 -9.27 15.79
C PHE A 574 -0.56 -9.04 14.53
N LYS A 575 0.42 -8.18 14.69
CA LYS A 575 1.51 -7.97 13.77
C LYS A 575 2.82 -8.22 14.53
N SER A 576 3.69 -9.06 14.00
CA SER A 576 4.92 -9.44 14.69
C SER A 576 5.83 -8.25 14.91
N GLY A 577 6.57 -8.24 15.99
CA GLY A 577 7.71 -7.35 16.16
C GLY A 577 8.83 -7.66 15.16
N GLY A 578 9.84 -6.84 15.12
CA GLY A 578 10.93 -6.98 14.15
C GLY A 578 12.11 -6.11 14.48
N PHE A 579 12.92 -5.87 13.46
CA PHE A 579 14.12 -5.07 13.56
C PHE A 579 14.05 -3.93 12.54
N ASN A 580 14.42 -2.73 12.98
CA ASN A 580 14.81 -1.64 12.10
C ASN A 580 16.13 -1.98 11.41
N ASN A 581 16.49 -1.29 10.36
CA ASN A 581 17.84 -1.35 9.84
C ASN A 581 18.82 -1.05 10.99
N GLN A 582 19.81 -1.92 11.14
CA GLN A 582 20.73 -1.89 12.27
C GLN A 582 21.53 -0.57 12.31
N GLY A 583 21.63 0.01 13.49
CA GLY A 583 22.26 1.30 13.74
C GLY A 583 21.31 2.49 13.73
N SER A 584 20.04 2.33 13.40
CA SER A 584 19.04 3.40 13.37
C SER A 584 18.91 4.11 14.74
N ALA A 585 18.89 3.36 15.84
CA ALA A 585 18.83 3.92 17.18
C ALA A 585 20.01 4.86 17.48
N ALA A 586 21.22 4.47 17.07
CA ALA A 586 22.42 5.30 17.27
C ALA A 586 22.38 6.56 16.40
N ILE A 587 21.86 6.48 15.17
CA ILE A 587 21.72 7.63 14.28
C ILE A 587 20.76 8.66 14.89
N VAL A 588 19.60 8.23 15.38
CA VAL A 588 18.61 9.12 16.02
C VAL A 588 19.17 9.74 17.29
N ASP A 589 19.79 8.94 18.16
CA ASP A 589 20.35 9.45 19.40
C ASP A 589 21.45 10.50 19.15
N GLN A 590 22.39 10.23 18.27
CA GLN A 590 23.53 11.13 18.00
C GLN A 590 23.11 12.43 17.30
N ASN A 591 22.18 12.37 16.36
CA ASN A 591 21.85 13.50 15.52
C ASN A 591 20.69 14.35 16.06
N PHE A 592 19.80 13.76 16.87
CA PHE A 592 18.63 14.47 17.42
C PHE A 592 18.67 14.56 18.93
N ASN A 593 18.66 13.47 19.67
CA ASN A 593 18.57 13.55 21.14
C ASN A 593 19.73 14.29 21.77
N GLN A 594 20.97 13.96 21.38
CA GLN A 594 22.17 14.62 21.91
C GLN A 594 22.40 16.01 21.33
N PHE A 595 21.91 16.29 20.11
CA PHE A 595 22.21 17.49 19.37
C PHE A 595 21.22 18.61 19.63
N ILE A 596 19.90 18.34 19.53
CA ILE A 596 18.83 19.32 19.73
C ILE A 596 18.08 19.13 21.05
N GLY A 597 18.44 18.13 21.84
CA GLY A 597 17.85 17.88 23.14
C GLY A 597 16.45 17.28 23.10
N THR A 598 16.09 16.62 22.03
CA THR A 598 14.89 15.81 21.96
C THR A 598 15.02 14.56 22.85
N ASN A 599 13.95 13.85 23.05
CA ASN A 599 13.93 12.66 23.88
C ASN A 599 13.17 11.51 23.18
N VAL A 600 13.37 11.39 21.88
CA VAL A 600 12.71 10.39 21.04
C VAL A 600 13.35 9.03 21.27
N LEU A 601 12.55 8.04 21.64
CA LEU A 601 13.03 6.69 21.95
C LEU A 601 12.87 5.78 20.72
N ILE A 602 13.93 5.63 19.95
CA ILE A 602 14.00 4.67 18.85
C ILE A 602 14.90 3.51 19.27
N ASN A 603 14.47 2.29 18.93
CA ASN A 603 15.24 1.07 19.13
C ASN A 603 15.47 0.37 17.80
N ASP A 604 16.59 -0.35 17.67
CA ASP A 604 16.84 -1.21 16.51
C ASP A 604 15.89 -2.41 16.48
N GLN A 605 15.28 -2.78 17.61
CA GLN A 605 14.21 -3.76 17.70
C GLN A 605 12.90 -3.09 18.11
N PHE A 606 11.80 -3.36 17.40
CA PHE A 606 10.46 -2.91 17.77
C PHE A 606 9.56 -4.06 18.24
N ARG A 607 8.58 -3.72 19.08
CA ARG A 607 7.68 -4.69 19.73
C ARG A 607 6.60 -5.15 18.76
N LYS A 608 6.00 -6.32 19.06
CA LYS A 608 4.81 -6.79 18.35
C LYS A 608 3.62 -5.88 18.66
N GLU A 609 2.79 -5.65 17.67
CA GLU A 609 1.50 -4.97 17.80
C GLU A 609 0.41 -5.99 18.06
N THR A 610 -0.56 -5.65 18.90
CA THR A 610 -1.72 -6.51 19.18
C THR A 610 -2.99 -5.65 19.16
N SER A 611 -3.96 -6.02 18.32
CA SER A 611 -5.28 -5.39 18.28
C SER A 611 -6.32 -6.30 18.95
N SER A 612 -7.15 -5.73 19.82
CA SER A 612 -8.30 -6.38 20.44
C SER A 612 -9.56 -5.60 20.09
N ALA A 613 -10.46 -6.20 19.30
CA ALA A 613 -11.65 -5.51 18.82
C ALA A 613 -12.94 -6.21 19.23
N PHE A 614 -13.91 -5.41 19.66
CA PHE A 614 -15.31 -5.78 19.82
C PHE A 614 -16.11 -5.13 18.70
N GLU A 615 -17.02 -5.89 18.11
CA GLU A 615 -17.93 -5.40 17.08
C GLU A 615 -19.34 -5.97 17.33
N ALA A 616 -20.36 -5.16 17.08
CA ALA A 616 -21.75 -5.60 17.04
C ALA A 616 -22.46 -4.93 15.87
N GLY A 617 -23.29 -5.69 15.18
CA GLY A 617 -23.95 -5.17 13.98
C GLY A 617 -25.30 -5.84 13.68
N ILE A 618 -25.94 -5.29 12.67
CA ILE A 618 -27.19 -5.79 12.12
C ILE A 618 -27.11 -5.74 10.59
N LYS A 619 -27.41 -6.86 9.95
CA LYS A 619 -27.47 -7.01 8.50
C LYS A 619 -28.82 -7.50 8.08
N GLY A 620 -29.24 -7.11 6.90
CA GLY A 620 -30.45 -7.65 6.36
C GLY A 620 -30.94 -7.00 5.08
N SER A 621 -32.10 -7.45 4.67
CA SER A 621 -32.84 -6.92 3.55
C SER A 621 -34.25 -6.49 3.96
N ALA A 622 -34.83 -5.59 3.17
CA ALA A 622 -36.18 -5.09 3.35
C ALA A 622 -36.85 -4.90 1.99
N LEU A 623 -38.21 -4.77 2.01
CA LEU A 623 -39.01 -4.57 0.81
C LEU A 623 -38.77 -5.66 -0.26
N ASN A 624 -38.75 -6.93 0.16
CA ASN A 624 -38.50 -8.12 -0.66
C ASN A 624 -37.11 -8.08 -1.38
N GLY A 625 -36.09 -7.64 -0.65
CA GLY A 625 -34.72 -7.58 -1.19
C GLY A 625 -34.36 -6.27 -1.91
N ALA A 626 -35.34 -5.38 -2.15
CA ALA A 626 -35.05 -4.10 -2.82
C ALA A 626 -34.13 -3.16 -2.02
N ILE A 627 -34.02 -3.35 -0.72
CA ILE A 627 -33.07 -2.62 0.14
C ILE A 627 -32.21 -3.65 0.88
N THR A 628 -30.91 -3.52 0.81
CA THR A 628 -29.96 -4.26 1.65
C THR A 628 -29.17 -3.29 2.52
N PHE A 629 -28.89 -3.69 3.76
CA PHE A 629 -28.16 -2.85 4.70
C PHE A 629 -27.24 -3.67 5.63
N ASP A 630 -26.14 -3.05 6.01
CA ASP A 630 -25.21 -3.53 7.04
C ASP A 630 -24.83 -2.33 7.92
N LEU A 631 -25.13 -2.41 9.21
CA LEU A 631 -24.74 -1.40 10.21
C LEU A 631 -23.93 -2.08 11.29
N ALA A 632 -22.74 -1.59 11.54
CA ALA A 632 -21.82 -2.08 12.57
C ALA A 632 -21.32 -0.95 13.47
N ALA A 633 -21.09 -1.26 14.73
CA ALA A 633 -20.35 -0.41 15.67
C ALA A 633 -19.19 -1.22 16.26
N TYR A 634 -18.05 -0.58 16.42
CA TYR A 634 -16.83 -1.24 16.87
C TYR A 634 -16.06 -0.41 17.91
N HIS A 635 -15.30 -1.13 18.73
CA HIS A 635 -14.29 -0.60 19.63
C HIS A 635 -13.04 -1.46 19.57
N THR A 636 -11.89 -0.85 19.32
CA THR A 636 -10.60 -1.52 19.20
C THR A 636 -9.57 -0.86 20.09
N THR A 637 -8.85 -1.66 20.87
CA THR A 637 -7.63 -1.24 21.55
C THR A 637 -6.44 -1.86 20.82
N VAL A 638 -5.45 -1.04 20.50
CA VAL A 638 -4.21 -1.48 19.87
C VAL A 638 -3.07 -1.23 20.84
N ASP A 639 -2.46 -2.32 21.31
CA ASP A 639 -1.28 -2.28 22.15
C ASP A 639 -0.01 -2.32 21.26
N ASP A 640 0.96 -1.46 21.56
CA ASP A 640 2.24 -1.36 20.87
C ASP A 640 2.08 -1.16 19.35
N MET A 641 1.14 -0.29 18.93
CA MET A 641 0.91 0.03 17.52
C MET A 641 2.22 0.38 16.83
N GLN A 642 2.53 -0.33 15.74
CA GLN A 642 3.72 -0.06 14.94
C GLN A 642 3.44 1.12 14.03
N PHE A 643 4.25 2.15 14.19
CA PHE A 643 4.18 3.37 13.42
C PHE A 643 5.54 3.70 12.83
N PHE A 644 5.58 4.15 11.60
CA PHE A 644 6.83 4.55 11.00
C PHE A 644 7.12 6.03 11.30
N GLU A 645 8.39 6.34 11.58
CA GLU A 645 8.88 7.70 11.77
C GLU A 645 10.00 8.00 10.77
N PHE A 646 10.04 9.25 10.35
CA PHE A 646 10.91 9.73 9.31
C PHE A 646 11.88 10.74 9.89
N PHE A 647 13.15 10.50 9.77
CA PHE A 647 14.20 11.40 10.25
C PHE A 647 15.03 11.88 9.07
N VAL A 648 15.20 13.20 8.99
CA VAL A 648 16.00 13.85 7.95
C VAL A 648 17.13 14.62 8.60
N GLY A 649 18.33 14.43 8.11
CA GLY A 649 19.50 15.08 8.68
C GLY A 649 20.69 15.03 7.72
N PRO A 650 21.90 15.38 8.21
CA PRO A 650 23.13 15.34 7.43
C PRO A 650 23.46 13.95 6.86
N PHE A 651 22.83 12.93 7.37
CA PHE A 651 22.93 11.53 6.92
C PHE A 651 21.91 11.18 5.83
N GLY A 652 21.12 12.15 5.32
CA GLY A 652 20.02 11.93 4.39
C GLY A 652 18.73 11.55 5.10
N LEU A 653 18.06 10.55 4.59
CA LEU A 653 16.75 10.09 5.04
C LEU A 653 16.86 8.77 5.81
N LEU A 654 16.35 8.75 7.03
CA LEU A 654 16.25 7.55 7.85
C LEU A 654 14.79 7.24 8.13
N ARG A 655 14.38 5.99 7.91
CA ARG A 655 13.06 5.47 8.28
C ARG A 655 13.22 4.46 9.38
N VAL A 656 12.33 4.53 10.35
CA VAL A 656 12.31 3.59 11.47
C VAL A 656 10.88 3.26 11.86
N VAL A 657 10.68 2.07 12.36
CA VAL A 657 9.45 1.66 13.03
C VAL A 657 9.62 1.93 14.52
N SER A 658 8.70 2.72 15.07
CA SER A 658 8.53 2.92 16.51
C SER A 658 7.23 2.24 16.97
N ASN A 659 7.02 2.18 18.30
CA ASN A 659 5.75 1.71 18.84
C ASN A 659 5.05 2.85 19.59
N ILE A 660 3.80 3.10 19.24
CA ILE A 660 2.85 3.84 20.06
C ILE A 660 2.28 2.85 21.08
N ASP A 661 2.49 3.09 22.38
CA ASP A 661 2.24 2.06 23.39
C ASP A 661 0.78 1.63 23.49
N GLU A 662 -0.19 2.56 23.33
CA GLU A 662 -1.61 2.24 23.37
C GLU A 662 -2.42 3.26 22.55
N VAL A 663 -3.31 2.74 21.68
CA VAL A 663 -4.27 3.52 20.89
C VAL A 663 -5.67 2.93 21.08
N GLU A 664 -6.66 3.77 21.31
CA GLU A 664 -8.07 3.41 21.28
C GLU A 664 -8.75 3.94 20.02
N LEU A 665 -9.59 3.10 19.41
CA LEU A 665 -10.35 3.39 18.19
C LEU A 665 -11.79 2.95 18.40
N TYR A 666 -12.77 3.80 18.11
CA TYR A 666 -14.17 3.43 18.11
C TYR A 666 -14.93 4.15 17.01
N GLY A 667 -15.92 3.47 16.47
CA GLY A 667 -16.65 4.02 15.35
C GLY A 667 -17.88 3.21 14.96
N ALA A 668 -18.49 3.67 13.89
CA ALA A 668 -19.63 3.02 13.29
C ALA A 668 -19.55 3.04 11.76
N GLU A 669 -20.10 2.01 11.15
CA GLU A 669 -20.14 1.84 9.70
C GLU A 669 -21.56 1.54 9.25
N LEU A 670 -21.90 2.06 8.07
CA LEU A 670 -23.16 1.79 7.38
C LEU A 670 -22.86 1.46 5.92
N ASN A 671 -23.45 0.38 5.41
CA ASN A 671 -23.58 0.12 3.98
C ASN A 671 -25.05 -0.01 3.66
N LEU A 672 -25.49 0.62 2.58
CA LEU A 672 -26.88 0.62 2.12
C LEU A 672 -26.92 0.52 0.60
N THR A 673 -27.72 -0.40 0.09
CA THR A 673 -28.03 -0.50 -1.34
C THR A 673 -29.53 -0.54 -1.52
N ALA A 674 -30.05 0.21 -2.47
CA ALA A 674 -31.47 0.28 -2.78
C ALA A 674 -31.70 0.20 -4.29
N GLU A 675 -32.39 -0.82 -4.73
CA GLU A 675 -32.94 -0.91 -6.07
C GLU A 675 -34.26 -0.12 -6.13
N ILE A 676 -34.21 1.02 -6.78
CA ILE A 676 -35.36 1.97 -6.82
C ILE A 676 -36.45 1.48 -7.80
N VAL A 677 -35.97 1.00 -8.94
CA VAL A 677 -36.73 0.29 -9.96
C VAL A 677 -35.74 -0.63 -10.67
N ASP A 678 -36.29 -1.62 -11.38
CA ASP A 678 -35.46 -2.53 -12.17
C ASP A 678 -34.45 -1.78 -13.07
N GLY A 679 -33.17 -2.07 -12.90
CA GLY A 679 -32.06 -1.42 -13.58
C GLY A 679 -31.65 -0.04 -13.05
N TRP A 680 -32.18 0.43 -11.91
CA TRP A 680 -31.70 1.62 -11.23
C TRP A 680 -31.42 1.39 -9.75
N THR A 681 -30.16 1.43 -9.38
CA THR A 681 -29.66 1.23 -8.03
C THR A 681 -29.05 2.51 -7.48
N ILE A 682 -29.33 2.82 -6.21
CA ILE A 682 -28.62 3.80 -5.41
C ILE A 682 -27.94 3.06 -4.27
N TYR A 683 -26.69 3.38 -4.01
CA TYR A 683 -25.94 2.80 -2.91
C TYR A 683 -25.15 3.87 -2.17
N GLY A 684 -24.84 3.58 -0.92
CA GLY A 684 -24.01 4.44 -0.11
C GLY A 684 -23.37 3.68 1.03
N SER A 685 -22.22 4.15 1.42
CA SER A 685 -21.51 3.64 2.58
C SER A 685 -20.87 4.79 3.36
N ALA A 686 -20.79 4.63 4.66
CA ALA A 686 -20.17 5.62 5.54
C ALA A 686 -19.43 4.91 6.67
N ASN A 687 -18.31 5.48 7.06
CA ASN A 687 -17.60 5.13 8.30
C ASN A 687 -17.30 6.42 9.05
N VAL A 688 -17.46 6.39 10.37
CA VAL A 688 -16.96 7.42 11.28
C VAL A 688 -16.05 6.74 12.30
N THR A 689 -14.87 7.30 12.51
CA THR A 689 -13.87 6.76 13.43
C THR A 689 -13.39 7.87 14.35
N GLU A 690 -13.42 7.62 15.63
CA GLU A 690 -12.78 8.45 16.65
C GLU A 690 -11.61 7.67 17.24
N SER A 691 -10.47 8.31 17.38
CA SER A 691 -9.22 7.68 17.80
C SER A 691 -8.51 8.53 18.85
N GLU A 692 -7.76 7.87 19.73
CA GLU A 692 -6.97 8.57 20.75
C GLU A 692 -5.71 7.79 21.10
N ILE A 693 -4.56 8.44 21.11
CA ILE A 693 -3.31 7.91 21.65
C ILE A 693 -3.38 7.97 23.18
N LYS A 694 -3.48 6.82 23.82
CA LYS A 694 -3.57 6.73 25.30
C LYS A 694 -2.21 6.72 25.98
N ALA A 695 -1.21 6.16 25.31
CA ALA A 695 0.16 6.11 25.82
C ALA A 695 1.16 6.10 24.67
N ASN A 696 2.25 6.86 24.80
CA ASN A 696 3.34 6.89 23.84
C ASN A 696 4.65 7.28 24.55
N ALA A 697 5.46 6.31 24.93
CA ALA A 697 6.73 6.54 25.60
C ALA A 697 7.79 7.14 24.67
N SER A 698 7.71 6.89 23.36
CA SER A 698 8.60 7.49 22.36
C SER A 698 8.38 9.00 22.23
N ARG A 699 7.11 9.43 22.28
CA ARG A 699 6.71 10.84 22.18
C ARG A 699 5.60 11.16 23.18
N PRO A 700 5.94 11.38 24.48
CA PRO A 700 4.93 11.57 25.54
C PRO A 700 4.00 12.77 25.35
N ILE A 701 4.40 13.76 24.56
CA ILE A 701 3.58 14.94 24.25
C ILE A 701 2.36 14.59 23.39
N THR A 702 2.38 13.47 22.68
CA THR A 702 1.32 13.07 21.75
C THR A 702 0.15 12.34 22.41
N VAL A 703 0.18 12.15 23.73
CA VAL A 703 -0.92 11.50 24.46
C VAL A 703 -2.15 12.40 24.47
N GLY A 704 -3.26 11.89 23.99
CA GLY A 704 -4.51 12.63 23.76
C GLY A 704 -4.74 13.03 22.31
N ASN A 705 -3.72 12.92 21.44
CA ASN A 705 -3.82 13.16 20.02
C ASN A 705 -4.49 11.97 19.30
N GLU A 706 -4.95 12.21 18.06
CA GLU A 706 -5.56 11.20 17.23
C GLU A 706 -4.52 10.19 16.69
N SER A 707 -4.98 9.00 16.34
CA SER A 707 -4.15 8.01 15.63
C SER A 707 -3.83 8.49 14.21
N PRO A 708 -2.56 8.45 13.80
CA PRO A 708 -2.19 8.88 12.45
C PRO A 708 -2.82 7.97 11.37
N TYR A 709 -2.96 8.51 10.15
CA TYR A 709 -3.59 7.86 8.99
C TYR A 709 -5.06 7.46 9.20
N THR A 710 -5.71 8.02 10.20
CA THR A 710 -7.12 7.78 10.50
C THR A 710 -7.94 8.97 10.03
N ALA A 711 -8.75 8.79 9.00
CA ALA A 711 -9.72 9.82 8.62
C ALA A 711 -10.91 9.79 9.60
N ASP A 712 -11.37 10.96 10.04
CA ASP A 712 -12.51 11.09 10.96
C ASP A 712 -13.76 10.41 10.40
N TYR A 713 -13.94 10.48 9.09
CA TYR A 713 -15.01 9.80 8.36
C TYR A 713 -14.63 9.55 6.91
N THR A 714 -15.28 8.54 6.34
CA THR A 714 -15.29 8.29 4.89
C THR A 714 -16.74 8.04 4.47
N ILE A 715 -17.17 8.67 3.38
CA ILE A 715 -18.53 8.54 2.86
C ILE A 715 -18.46 8.28 1.36
N ASN A 716 -19.15 7.26 0.90
CA ASN A 716 -19.33 6.99 -0.51
C ASN A 716 -20.82 7.00 -0.83
N VAL A 717 -21.21 7.69 -1.89
CA VAL A 717 -22.58 7.69 -2.41
C VAL A 717 -22.52 7.52 -3.91
N GLY A 718 -23.26 6.56 -4.42
CA GLY A 718 -23.29 6.31 -5.84
C GLY A 718 -24.66 5.91 -6.38
N THR A 719 -24.74 5.94 -7.69
CA THR A 719 -25.93 5.48 -8.42
C THR A 719 -25.50 4.75 -9.69
N GLN A 720 -26.20 3.71 -10.02
CA GLN A 720 -25.97 2.90 -11.21
C GLN A 720 -27.28 2.71 -11.98
N PHE A 721 -27.19 2.87 -13.28
CA PHE A 721 -28.25 2.58 -14.23
C PHE A 721 -27.77 1.45 -15.17
N ASP A 722 -28.63 0.48 -15.38
CA ASP A 722 -28.47 -0.62 -16.30
C ASP A 722 -29.84 -0.83 -16.98
N LEU A 723 -30.07 -0.11 -18.08
CA LEU A 723 -31.38 0.08 -18.65
C LEU A 723 -31.46 -0.46 -20.09
N PRO A 724 -32.32 -1.44 -20.38
CA PRO A 724 -32.52 -1.93 -21.73
C PRO A 724 -33.11 -0.80 -22.60
N VAL A 725 -32.39 -0.47 -23.70
CA VAL A 725 -32.85 0.54 -24.69
C VAL A 725 -33.46 -0.14 -25.91
N GLY A 726 -33.33 -1.44 -26.03
CA GLY A 726 -33.85 -2.26 -27.12
C GLY A 726 -33.69 -3.75 -26.81
N ASP A 727 -33.76 -4.58 -27.82
CA ASP A 727 -33.66 -6.05 -27.66
C ASP A 727 -32.21 -6.53 -27.49
N THR A 728 -31.22 -5.67 -27.73
CA THR A 728 -29.80 -6.05 -27.80
C THR A 728 -28.86 -4.93 -27.31
N ILE A 729 -29.38 -3.88 -26.73
CA ILE A 729 -28.59 -2.74 -26.25
C ILE A 729 -29.05 -2.33 -24.87
N ASP A 730 -28.14 -2.32 -23.94
CA ASP A 730 -28.32 -1.78 -22.60
C ASP A 730 -27.54 -0.49 -22.43
N PHE A 731 -28.17 0.50 -21.84
CA PHE A 731 -27.56 1.75 -21.43
C PHE A 731 -27.00 1.57 -20.01
N ILE A 732 -25.71 1.79 -19.86
CA ILE A 732 -25.01 1.71 -18.58
C ILE A 732 -24.59 3.12 -18.17
N ALA A 733 -24.88 3.50 -16.94
CA ALA A 733 -24.30 4.72 -16.35
C ALA A 733 -24.06 4.53 -14.86
N ARG A 734 -22.92 5.03 -14.39
CA ARG A 734 -22.54 4.98 -12.98
C ARG A 734 -21.90 6.30 -12.56
N ALA A 735 -22.20 6.73 -11.34
CA ALA A 735 -21.51 7.86 -10.71
C ALA A 735 -21.23 7.52 -9.24
N ASP A 736 -20.00 7.75 -8.81
CA ASP A 736 -19.51 7.53 -7.46
C ASP A 736 -18.94 8.83 -6.91
N TYR A 737 -19.49 9.33 -5.80
CA TYR A 737 -18.95 10.47 -5.08
C TYR A 737 -18.40 10.02 -3.73
N ARG A 738 -17.12 10.25 -3.53
CA ARG A 738 -16.38 9.82 -2.34
C ARG A 738 -15.91 11.04 -1.57
N ILE A 739 -16.12 11.03 -0.26
CA ILE A 739 -15.67 12.07 0.67
C ILE A 739 -14.76 11.41 1.69
N THR A 740 -13.57 11.98 1.88
CA THR A 740 -12.64 11.60 2.93
C THR A 740 -12.47 12.78 3.87
N GLY A 741 -12.74 12.58 5.14
CA GLY A 741 -12.62 13.59 6.18
C GLY A 741 -11.19 14.00 6.49
N PRO A 742 -11.01 15.00 7.35
CA PRO A 742 -9.71 15.45 7.79
C PRO A 742 -8.85 14.30 8.30
N THR A 743 -7.54 14.38 8.09
CA THR A 743 -6.62 13.29 8.44
C THR A 743 -5.28 13.82 8.90
N TRP A 744 -4.83 13.39 10.08
CA TRP A 744 -3.45 13.54 10.52
C TRP A 744 -2.60 12.34 10.05
N PHE A 745 -1.40 12.61 9.56
CA PHE A 745 -0.46 11.58 9.12
C PHE A 745 0.66 11.29 10.12
N HIS A 746 0.64 11.96 11.27
CA HIS A 746 1.67 11.86 12.31
C HIS A 746 1.09 12.04 13.72
N THR A 747 1.87 11.68 14.72
CA THR A 747 1.41 11.69 16.12
C THR A 747 1.48 13.05 16.77
N VAL A 748 2.36 13.97 16.30
CA VAL A 748 2.63 15.26 16.95
C VAL A 748 1.48 16.25 16.77
N GLN A 749 0.83 16.24 15.61
CA GLN A 749 -0.32 17.10 15.28
C GLN A 749 -0.02 18.60 15.51
N ASP A 750 -0.70 19.26 16.43
CA ASP A 750 -0.52 20.69 16.72
C ASP A 750 0.51 20.98 17.83
N ASP A 751 1.19 19.96 18.34
CA ASP A 751 2.22 20.14 19.36
C ASP A 751 3.51 20.75 18.79
N PRO A 752 4.04 21.84 19.36
CA PRO A 752 5.33 22.39 18.92
C PRO A 752 6.48 21.42 19.13
N SER A 753 7.36 21.31 18.16
CA SER A 753 8.46 20.35 18.18
C SER A 753 9.81 21.00 17.89
N PRO A 754 10.86 20.70 18.69
CA PRO A 754 12.20 21.22 18.45
C PRO A 754 12.78 20.66 17.15
N THR A 755 13.58 21.46 16.44
CA THR A 755 14.08 21.14 15.10
C THR A 755 15.60 21.20 15.03
N LEU A 756 16.18 20.56 14.01
CA LEU A 756 17.59 20.68 13.65
C LEU A 756 17.99 22.15 13.42
N PHE A 757 17.10 22.97 12.90
CA PHE A 757 17.37 24.39 12.70
C PHE A 757 17.60 25.12 14.02
N SER A 758 16.86 24.78 15.08
CA SER A 758 17.07 25.35 16.41
C SER A 758 18.43 24.97 16.98
N GLY A 759 18.91 23.74 16.73
CA GLY A 759 20.20 23.24 17.21
C GLY A 759 21.39 23.71 16.36
N LEU A 760 21.25 23.67 15.03
CA LEU A 760 22.31 24.01 14.09
C LEU A 760 22.53 25.51 13.92
N LEU A 761 21.50 26.32 14.13
CA LEU A 761 21.48 27.75 13.83
C LEU A 761 21.18 28.54 15.12
N PRO A 762 22.07 28.58 16.12
CA PRO A 762 21.85 29.49 17.19
C PRO A 762 21.77 30.92 16.64
N GLY A 763 20.66 31.62 16.88
CA GLY A 763 20.30 32.91 16.25
C GLY A 763 21.37 34.00 16.28
N SER A 764 22.40 33.83 17.13
CA SER A 764 23.55 34.73 17.21
C SER A 764 24.63 34.48 16.13
N ALA A 765 24.68 33.31 15.50
CA ALA A 765 25.77 32.97 14.57
C ALA A 765 25.44 33.32 13.10
N LEU A 766 24.16 33.41 12.76
CA LEU A 766 23.71 33.58 11.35
C LEU A 766 22.85 34.86 11.15
N MET A 767 22.78 35.75 12.15
CA MET A 767 21.92 36.94 12.10
C MET A 767 20.43 36.65 11.83
N LEU A 768 20.01 35.44 12.05
CA LEU A 768 18.62 35.05 11.97
C LEU A 768 17.82 35.72 13.12
N PRO A 769 16.52 35.97 12.94
CA PRO A 769 15.66 36.36 14.04
C PRO A 769 15.88 35.42 15.22
N ALA A 770 15.96 35.93 16.44
CA ALA A 770 16.45 35.27 17.65
C ALA A 770 15.77 33.91 18.02
N ALA A 771 14.91 33.42 17.19
CA ALA A 771 14.19 32.19 17.36
C ALA A 771 13.76 31.59 15.99
N VAL A 772 14.66 30.89 15.34
CA VAL A 772 14.21 29.71 14.59
C VAL A 772 13.88 28.72 15.70
N GLY A 773 12.65 28.73 16.15
CA GLY A 773 12.20 27.95 17.30
C GLY A 773 11.70 26.59 16.86
N ASP A 774 10.81 26.07 17.67
CA ASP A 774 10.12 24.83 17.39
C ASP A 774 9.28 24.95 16.12
N ALA A 775 9.14 23.86 15.39
CA ALA A 775 8.20 23.76 14.31
C ALA A 775 6.76 23.70 14.85
N ASP A 776 5.82 24.20 14.06
CA ASP A 776 4.39 24.16 14.33
C ASP A 776 3.71 23.34 13.23
N TYR A 777 3.29 22.13 13.57
CA TYR A 777 2.68 21.18 12.64
C TYR A 777 1.15 21.33 12.52
N SER A 778 0.53 22.35 13.16
CA SER A 778 -0.91 22.60 13.09
C SER A 778 -1.45 22.83 11.68
N VAL A 779 -0.59 23.15 10.73
CA VAL A 779 -0.89 23.39 9.31
C VAL A 779 -0.74 22.14 8.44
N THR A 780 -0.58 20.95 9.03
CA THR A 780 -0.25 19.72 8.32
C THR A 780 -1.39 18.68 8.31
N GLN A 781 -2.54 19.00 8.87
CA GLN A 781 -3.73 18.18 8.70
C GLN A 781 -4.21 18.28 7.26
N ARG A 782 -4.40 17.14 6.61
CA ARG A 782 -5.10 17.12 5.33
C ARG A 782 -6.56 17.47 5.54
N ASP A 783 -7.07 18.41 4.78
CA ASP A 783 -8.48 18.80 4.80
C ASP A 783 -9.39 17.70 4.25
N GLU A 784 -10.70 17.84 4.48
CA GLU A 784 -11.72 17.06 3.79
C GLU A 784 -11.64 17.30 2.28
N PHE A 785 -11.76 16.24 1.50
CA PHE A 785 -11.86 16.33 0.05
C PHE A 785 -12.90 15.37 -0.51
N GLY A 786 -13.45 15.72 -1.70
CA GLY A 786 -14.46 14.92 -2.37
C GLY A 786 -14.17 14.68 -3.83
N VAL A 787 -14.16 13.41 -4.27
CA VAL A 787 -13.86 13.01 -5.65
C VAL A 787 -15.09 12.39 -6.30
N LEU A 788 -15.43 12.87 -7.50
CA LEU A 788 -16.53 12.37 -8.32
C LEU A 788 -16.01 11.63 -9.54
N ASP A 789 -16.34 10.34 -9.64
CA ASP A 789 -16.09 9.54 -10.83
C ASP A 789 -17.39 9.23 -11.56
N VAL A 790 -17.35 9.26 -12.90
CA VAL A 790 -18.52 9.01 -13.76
C VAL A 790 -18.14 8.10 -14.92
N ARG A 791 -19.00 7.11 -15.18
CA ARG A 791 -18.89 6.17 -16.30
C ARG A 791 -20.22 6.11 -17.04
N ILE A 792 -20.21 6.22 -18.37
CA ILE A 792 -21.42 6.17 -19.20
C ILE A 792 -21.12 5.37 -20.45
N GLY A 793 -21.97 4.41 -20.79
CA GLY A 793 -21.72 3.54 -21.92
C GLY A 793 -22.92 2.77 -22.42
N LEU A 794 -22.63 1.87 -23.32
CA LEU A 794 -23.57 0.94 -23.93
C LEU A 794 -22.97 -0.47 -23.90
N GLU A 795 -23.80 -1.43 -23.58
CA GLU A 795 -23.55 -2.85 -23.77
C GLU A 795 -24.41 -3.35 -24.94
N ILE A 796 -23.80 -4.12 -25.85
CA ILE A 796 -24.41 -4.56 -27.09
C ILE A 796 -24.32 -6.08 -27.18
N ASP A 797 -25.47 -6.77 -27.33
CA ASP A 797 -25.61 -8.22 -27.43
C ASP A 797 -24.95 -8.97 -26.24
N ASP A 798 -24.90 -8.38 -25.04
CA ASP A 798 -24.24 -8.90 -23.81
C ASP A 798 -22.74 -9.27 -24.04
N ARG A 799 -22.11 -8.66 -25.05
CA ARG A 799 -20.75 -9.02 -25.47
C ARG A 799 -19.84 -7.84 -25.70
N PHE A 800 -20.35 -6.76 -26.20
CA PHE A 800 -19.53 -5.63 -26.60
C PHE A 800 -19.89 -4.40 -25.79
N THR A 801 -18.98 -3.97 -24.94
CA THR A 801 -19.19 -2.82 -24.04
C THR A 801 -18.32 -1.66 -24.49
N VAL A 802 -18.90 -0.45 -24.55
CA VAL A 802 -18.17 0.81 -24.80
C VAL A 802 -18.54 1.79 -23.71
N ILE A 803 -17.56 2.27 -22.96
CA ILE A 803 -17.74 3.20 -21.84
C ILE A 803 -16.85 4.44 -22.05
N ALA A 804 -17.43 5.62 -21.91
CA ALA A 804 -16.69 6.85 -21.68
C ALA A 804 -16.65 7.09 -20.16
N PHE A 805 -15.49 7.44 -19.60
CA PHE A 805 -15.32 7.66 -18.18
C PHE A 805 -14.59 8.98 -17.88
N ALA A 806 -14.85 9.49 -16.70
CA ALA A 806 -14.10 10.60 -16.11
C ALA A 806 -13.77 10.22 -14.67
N GLU A 807 -12.51 10.20 -14.34
CA GLU A 807 -11.97 10.11 -12.98
C GLU A 807 -11.78 11.54 -12.46
N ASN A 808 -12.11 11.76 -11.18
CA ASN A 808 -12.03 13.08 -10.55
C ASN A 808 -12.68 14.19 -11.43
N LEU A 809 -13.92 13.98 -11.84
CA LEU A 809 -14.64 14.88 -12.78
C LEU A 809 -14.64 16.35 -12.32
N THR A 810 -14.68 16.59 -11.02
CA THR A 810 -14.68 17.92 -10.40
C THR A 810 -13.32 18.61 -10.40
N ASP A 811 -12.25 17.88 -10.77
CA ASP A 811 -10.86 18.35 -10.74
C ASP A 811 -10.41 18.79 -9.34
N GLU A 812 -10.79 17.99 -8.35
CA GLU A 812 -10.42 18.22 -6.95
C GLU A 812 -8.91 18.01 -6.77
N SER A 813 -8.23 19.00 -6.20
CA SER A 813 -6.83 18.89 -5.81
C SER A 813 -6.76 18.49 -4.34
N TYR A 814 -6.11 17.38 -4.04
CA TYR A 814 -5.98 16.86 -2.69
C TYR A 814 -4.62 16.20 -2.45
N LEU A 815 -4.27 16.06 -1.19
CA LEU A 815 -3.06 15.34 -0.78
C LEU A 815 -3.36 13.85 -0.65
N ASN A 816 -2.53 13.04 -1.28
CA ASN A 816 -2.54 11.59 -1.02
C ASN A 816 -1.93 11.29 0.35
N GLU A 817 -0.80 11.95 0.65
CA GLU A 817 -0.07 11.73 1.89
C GLU A 817 0.73 12.96 2.32
N VAL A 818 0.90 13.08 3.64
CA VAL A 818 1.82 14.04 4.28
C VAL A 818 2.76 13.25 5.19
N ILE A 819 4.04 13.21 4.89
CA ILE A 819 5.05 12.54 5.71
C ILE A 819 5.88 13.57 6.44
N PRO A 820 5.67 13.80 7.73
CA PRO A 820 6.45 14.77 8.48
C PRO A 820 7.81 14.22 8.86
N ALA A 821 8.80 15.07 8.77
CA ALA A 821 10.12 14.89 9.38
C ALA A 821 10.22 15.84 10.59
N ILE A 822 9.70 15.38 11.73
CA ILE A 822 9.39 16.22 12.89
C ILE A 822 10.60 17.04 13.35
N GLU A 823 11.75 16.41 13.55
CA GLU A 823 12.97 17.07 14.01
C GLU A 823 13.65 17.89 12.91
N PHE A 824 13.25 17.71 11.67
CA PHE A 824 13.70 18.55 10.54
C PHE A 824 12.92 19.86 10.45
N GLY A 825 11.66 19.88 10.89
CA GLY A 825 10.79 21.05 10.83
C GLY A 825 10.05 21.20 9.51
N GLY A 826 9.83 20.11 8.81
CA GLY A 826 9.11 20.08 7.54
C GLY A 826 8.41 18.76 7.28
N SER A 827 7.72 18.69 6.17
CA SER A 827 7.01 17.50 5.67
C SER A 827 7.30 17.24 4.20
N PHE A 828 7.06 16.00 3.78
CA PHE A 828 7.06 15.58 2.39
C PHE A 828 5.62 15.36 1.95
N LEU A 829 5.19 16.06 0.91
CA LEU A 829 3.83 16.10 0.44
C LEU A 829 3.70 15.33 -0.87
N SER A 830 2.75 14.41 -0.93
CA SER A 830 2.40 13.67 -2.15
C SER A 830 1.02 14.08 -2.64
N PRO A 831 0.86 14.46 -3.93
CA PRO A 831 -0.44 14.83 -4.47
C PRO A 831 -1.30 13.62 -4.75
N GLY A 832 -2.61 13.82 -4.73
CA GLY A 832 -3.60 12.88 -5.27
C GLY A 832 -3.70 12.93 -6.80
N GLY A 833 -4.49 12.01 -7.37
CA GLY A 833 -4.74 11.98 -8.81
C GLY A 833 -5.60 13.16 -9.28
N LEU A 834 -5.23 13.77 -10.38
CA LEU A 834 -5.98 14.84 -11.03
C LEU A 834 -7.08 14.28 -11.93
N ARG A 835 -7.89 15.17 -12.53
CA ARG A 835 -8.95 14.76 -13.47
C ARG A 835 -8.37 14.08 -14.71
N ARG A 836 -9.04 12.99 -15.13
CA ARG A 836 -8.70 12.25 -16.35
C ARG A 836 -9.97 11.82 -17.10
N PHE A 837 -9.99 11.97 -18.40
CA PHE A 837 -11.04 11.45 -19.28
C PHE A 837 -10.52 10.30 -20.13
N GLY A 838 -11.37 9.31 -20.34
CA GLY A 838 -10.99 8.14 -21.13
C GLY A 838 -12.17 7.42 -21.77
N VAL A 839 -11.82 6.45 -22.60
CA VAL A 839 -12.76 5.53 -23.25
C VAL A 839 -12.26 4.11 -23.09
N GLU A 840 -13.16 3.22 -22.75
CA GLU A 840 -12.95 1.79 -22.57
C GLU A 840 -13.80 1.02 -23.57
N VAL A 841 -13.25 -0.05 -24.09
CA VAL A 841 -13.94 -1.01 -24.97
C VAL A 841 -13.64 -2.41 -24.49
N ALA A 842 -14.67 -3.21 -24.26
CA ALA A 842 -14.53 -4.62 -23.87
C ALA A 842 -15.32 -5.53 -24.82
N TYR A 843 -14.84 -6.75 -24.96
CA TYR A 843 -15.49 -7.82 -25.71
C TYR A 843 -15.44 -9.12 -24.92
N ASP A 844 -16.61 -9.66 -24.62
CA ASP A 844 -16.83 -10.96 -23.97
C ASP A 844 -17.23 -12.03 -25.00
N PHE A 845 -16.67 -13.24 -24.89
CA PHE A 845 -16.94 -14.34 -25.86
C PHE A 845 -17.00 -15.70 -25.19
#